data_8a612dcc4bfc6518372a1c406c5cd2de
#
_entry.id   8a612dcc4bfc6518372a1c406c5cd2de
#
_cell.length_a   1.000
_cell.length_b   1.000
_cell.length_c   1.000
_cell.angle_alpha   90.00
_cell.angle_beta   90.00
_cell.angle_gamma   90.00
#
_symmetry.space_group_name_H-M   'P 1'
#
loop_
_entity.id
_entity.type
_entity.pdbx_description
1 polymer ?
#
loop_
_entity_poly.entity_id
_entity_poly.type
_entity_poly.pdbx_seq_one_letter_code
_entity_poly.pdbx_strand_id
1 'polypeptide(L)'
;MSAARLGFVTPKKPPYYLITALLLSLPNAALAVGACDKTEKSSRCEDSLTVQASSQPQSTYGSLEVVTQLASRLGLTNLETPRSIDVISAQAIQQRGDKSLAAVVERAPGMSGVASPTLSNNFSLRGFRPVSWLYNGVETPGSTLQLADPSHYGSVEVLRGPGSVLNGLSAAGGSVNLLSRQPTFSRQPIEFDYGLSSYNSQRLHLGAGGTLVDDVAAYRLDVSGSDSGTNVQYERDKQKRVSGALLFKLSDYALLTLSLDRMLNRTNNPYYGTPLMEGNIARELRDINYNNLTDSRIQSNATSFQASLDWFTTPEIELHNQFYYYSGFREWRNVERFRISAATQPGYVNRDSFGALAHDDDLIGNRSSLVFDRPLGGFDNRFIVGFDLSKRRFQYYSNGFPGSEEVPLQAPIRESFSQGTASQRSPVRHVTQNQYAAFMEDRFSLTERLTLLGQLRYNHMDMDWHFQGPQEERSAQTYAFSVWSLGPSYALTDNINIYANYTTGKEPGNDLFFLSPAQTGLPLTRVRQWEVGAKGQFWDNKGEATLALYELRKDNLFVPNAQQPDTLNAVGQQTSRGVELSLMLRPSDRWELAANAAYTHARYDEYRGGNPLRSYNGNRPAYIPDWTANLTARYMPTEQWGLTSSLRYVGSSYNDDANQRKMPSYTTLDLATDYQITRTVGVGVRIRNVTNQLYAYQRTYPDQVLIAPSRTYESFISVRF
;
A
#
# COMPACT_ATOMS: atom_id res chain seq x y z
N MET A 1 50.48 -5.91 -19.06
CA MET A 1 49.63 -7.09 -19.11
C MET A 1 49.35 -7.53 -17.69
N SER A 2 48.21 -7.17 -17.18
CA SER A 2 47.65 -7.69 -15.93
C SER A 2 46.12 -7.55 -16.04
N ALA A 3 45.44 -8.68 -16.14
CA ALA A 3 44.00 -8.75 -16.34
C ALA A 3 43.27 -8.46 -15.03
N ALA A 4 42.56 -7.35 -14.95
CA ALA A 4 41.65 -7.02 -13.86
C ALA A 4 40.42 -7.94 -14.00
N ARG A 5 40.22 -8.83 -13.04
CA ARG A 5 39.01 -9.63 -12.91
C ARG A 5 37.82 -8.73 -12.52
N LEU A 6 36.87 -8.59 -13.42
CA LEU A 6 35.55 -8.05 -13.13
C LEU A 6 34.83 -8.98 -12.14
N GLY A 7 34.70 -8.55 -10.90
CA GLY A 7 33.92 -9.22 -9.89
C GLY A 7 32.44 -9.02 -10.16
N PHE A 8 31.79 -9.94 -10.87
CA PHE A 8 30.33 -10.06 -10.88
C PHE A 8 29.91 -10.57 -9.50
N VAL A 9 29.19 -9.74 -8.75
CA VAL A 9 28.46 -10.20 -7.57
C VAL A 9 27.29 -11.06 -8.10
N THR A 10 27.48 -12.37 -8.10
CA THR A 10 26.40 -13.32 -8.37
C THR A 10 25.40 -13.25 -7.21
N PRO A 11 24.08 -13.26 -7.46
CA PRO A 11 23.10 -13.36 -6.41
C PRO A 11 23.34 -14.64 -5.60
N LYS A 12 23.45 -14.52 -4.28
CA LYS A 12 23.55 -15.67 -3.38
C LYS A 12 22.36 -16.60 -3.62
N LYS A 13 22.65 -17.88 -3.87
CA LYS A 13 21.62 -18.93 -3.93
C LYS A 13 20.89 -18.97 -2.58
N PRO A 14 19.56 -19.06 -2.57
CA PRO A 14 18.82 -19.19 -1.31
C PRO A 14 19.28 -20.47 -0.59
N PRO A 15 19.35 -20.48 0.72
CA PRO A 15 19.73 -21.67 1.48
C PRO A 15 18.58 -22.70 1.43
N TYR A 16 18.75 -23.75 0.66
CA TYR A 16 17.79 -24.84 0.51
C TYR A 16 17.63 -25.73 1.78
N TYR A 17 18.21 -25.36 2.91
CA TYR A 17 18.26 -26.23 4.10
C TYR A 17 17.22 -25.96 5.19
N LEU A 18 16.27 -25.03 4.99
CA LEU A 18 15.30 -24.66 6.05
C LEU A 18 13.90 -25.29 5.91
N ILE A 19 13.61 -25.97 4.82
CA ILE A 19 12.26 -26.56 4.62
C ILE A 19 12.08 -27.91 5.29
N THR A 20 13.17 -28.62 5.61
CA THR A 20 13.09 -30.00 6.15
C THR A 20 12.98 -30.09 7.68
N ALA A 21 13.14 -29.00 8.41
CA ALA A 21 13.19 -29.04 9.89
C ALA A 21 11.87 -28.71 10.61
N LEU A 22 10.83 -28.23 9.90
CA LEU A 22 9.57 -27.80 10.55
C LEU A 22 8.48 -28.87 10.60
N LEU A 23 8.69 -30.03 9.99
CA LEU A 23 7.68 -31.12 9.94
C LEU A 23 7.86 -32.21 11.00
N LEU A 24 8.85 -32.11 11.89
CA LEU A 24 9.23 -33.23 12.80
C LEU A 24 9.07 -32.97 14.29
N SER A 25 8.35 -31.94 14.73
CA SER A 25 8.07 -31.77 16.18
C SER A 25 6.61 -31.41 16.47
N LEU A 26 5.68 -32.27 16.06
CA LEU A 26 4.35 -32.29 16.63
C LEU A 26 4.34 -33.35 17.75
N PRO A 27 4.09 -32.98 19.02
CA PRO A 27 3.86 -33.99 20.04
C PRO A 27 2.54 -34.70 19.73
N ASN A 28 2.55 -36.04 19.78
CA ASN A 28 1.36 -36.89 19.78
C ASN A 28 0.55 -36.63 21.07
N ALA A 29 -0.22 -35.56 21.12
CA ALA A 29 -1.28 -35.38 22.10
C ALA A 29 -2.59 -35.78 21.42
N ALA A 30 -2.94 -37.07 21.52
CA ALA A 30 -4.29 -37.53 21.25
C ALA A 30 -5.20 -36.99 22.36
N LEU A 31 -5.70 -35.79 22.22
CA LEU A 31 -6.82 -35.29 23.00
C LEU A 31 -8.10 -35.82 22.36
N ALA A 32 -8.86 -36.60 23.14
CA ALA A 32 -10.18 -37.11 22.76
C ALA A 32 -11.10 -35.94 22.42
N VAL A 33 -11.36 -35.75 21.11
CA VAL A 33 -12.37 -34.82 20.60
C VAL A 33 -13.73 -35.47 20.89
N GLY A 34 -14.51 -34.86 21.79
CA GLY A 34 -15.90 -35.25 21.98
C GLY A 34 -16.65 -35.06 20.68
N ALA A 35 -17.29 -36.12 20.16
CA ALA A 35 -18.13 -36.07 18.97
C ALA A 35 -19.24 -35.03 19.17
N CYS A 36 -19.39 -34.09 18.27
CA CYS A 36 -20.54 -33.21 18.20
C CYS A 36 -21.80 -34.06 18.03
N ASP A 37 -22.71 -33.94 18.96
CA ASP A 37 -24.03 -34.62 18.88
C ASP A 37 -24.89 -33.95 17.81
N LYS A 38 -25.25 -34.70 16.78
CA LYS A 38 -26.01 -34.25 15.61
C LYS A 38 -27.47 -33.90 15.89
N THR A 39 -27.91 -33.77 17.13
CA THR A 39 -29.29 -33.58 17.53
C THR A 39 -29.75 -32.15 17.84
N GLU A 40 -28.84 -31.17 17.85
CA GLU A 40 -29.24 -29.76 17.90
C GLU A 40 -28.68 -28.99 16.69
N LYS A 41 -29.57 -28.28 16.00
CA LYS A 41 -29.23 -27.38 14.89
C LYS A 41 -28.23 -26.30 15.30
N SER A 42 -26.96 -26.62 15.37
CA SER A 42 -25.93 -25.59 15.36
C SER A 42 -25.37 -25.49 13.94
N SER A 43 -26.01 -24.67 13.11
CA SER A 43 -25.54 -24.27 11.78
C SER A 43 -24.17 -23.56 11.78
N ARG A 44 -23.58 -23.34 12.96
CA ARG A 44 -22.34 -22.56 13.14
C ARG A 44 -21.04 -23.30 12.79
N CYS A 45 -21.00 -24.63 12.87
CA CYS A 45 -19.74 -25.36 12.58
C CYS A 45 -19.51 -25.56 11.06
N GLU A 46 -20.56 -25.67 10.25
CA GLU A 46 -20.42 -25.75 8.78
C GLU A 46 -20.26 -24.37 8.15
N ASP A 47 -20.94 -23.34 8.70
CA ASP A 47 -20.90 -21.97 8.16
C ASP A 47 -19.57 -21.25 8.42
N SER A 48 -18.85 -21.53 9.51
CA SER A 48 -17.61 -20.82 9.83
C SER A 48 -16.43 -21.20 8.92
N LEU A 49 -16.33 -22.45 8.50
CA LEU A 49 -15.32 -22.92 7.55
C LEU A 49 -15.59 -22.43 6.11
N THR A 50 -16.85 -22.20 5.77
CA THR A 50 -17.27 -21.73 4.44
C THR A 50 -17.12 -20.19 4.32
N VAL A 51 -17.32 -19.45 5.41
CA VAL A 51 -17.36 -17.98 5.42
C VAL A 51 -15.96 -17.37 5.15
N GLN A 52 -14.88 -17.95 5.68
CA GLN A 52 -13.54 -17.40 5.41
C GLN A 52 -13.05 -17.63 3.97
N ALA A 53 -13.48 -18.70 3.32
CA ALA A 53 -13.13 -18.97 1.93
C ALA A 53 -14.01 -18.21 0.91
N SER A 54 -15.19 -17.73 1.31
CA SER A 54 -16.18 -17.09 0.43
C SER A 54 -16.22 -15.55 0.49
N SER A 55 -15.47 -14.93 1.40
CA SER A 55 -15.57 -13.48 1.68
C SER A 55 -14.86 -12.55 0.69
N GLN A 56 -14.73 -12.95 -0.58
CA GLN A 56 -14.38 -11.96 -1.60
C GLN A 56 -15.57 -11.06 -1.86
N PRO A 57 -15.40 -9.71 -1.82
CA PRO A 57 -16.51 -8.80 -2.05
C PRO A 57 -17.14 -9.08 -3.42
N GLN A 58 -18.39 -9.51 -3.44
CA GLN A 58 -19.15 -9.68 -4.69
C GLN A 58 -19.65 -8.35 -5.25
N SER A 59 -19.53 -7.26 -4.47
CA SER A 59 -19.98 -5.94 -4.91
C SER A 59 -18.89 -5.18 -5.64
N THR A 60 -19.28 -4.39 -6.62
CA THR A 60 -18.40 -3.57 -7.45
C THR A 60 -17.60 -2.53 -6.63
N TYR A 61 -18.18 -2.00 -5.60
CA TYR A 61 -17.60 -0.97 -4.74
C TYR A 61 -17.89 -1.32 -3.28
N GLY A 62 -17.00 -0.93 -2.37
CA GLY A 62 -16.94 -1.27 -0.97
C GLY A 62 -18.25 -1.76 -0.38
N SER A 63 -18.23 -2.89 0.29
CA SER A 63 -19.42 -3.40 0.97
C SER A 63 -19.22 -3.28 2.47
N LEU A 64 -20.24 -2.78 3.16
CA LEU A 64 -20.26 -2.74 4.61
C LEU A 64 -20.39 -4.15 5.23
N GLU A 65 -20.83 -5.14 4.48
CA GLU A 65 -20.94 -6.54 4.90
C GLU A 65 -19.62 -7.33 4.80
N VAL A 66 -18.59 -6.76 4.14
CA VAL A 66 -17.30 -7.46 3.98
C VAL A 66 -16.54 -7.48 5.29
N VAL A 67 -16.05 -8.66 5.66
CA VAL A 67 -15.10 -8.83 6.78
C VAL A 67 -13.79 -8.18 6.41
N THR A 68 -13.28 -7.32 7.29
CA THR A 68 -12.02 -6.58 7.09
C THR A 68 -10.92 -7.11 7.99
N GLN A 69 -9.67 -7.09 7.49
CA GLN A 69 -8.50 -7.58 8.23
C GLN A 69 -7.63 -6.46 8.82
N LEU A 70 -7.84 -5.21 8.38
CA LEU A 70 -6.99 -4.08 8.76
C LEU A 70 -7.31 -3.46 10.12
N ALA A 71 -8.56 -3.55 10.60
CA ALA A 71 -8.93 -2.90 11.86
C ALA A 71 -9.20 -3.87 13.01
N SER A 72 -9.50 -5.13 12.71
CA SER A 72 -9.70 -6.18 13.70
C SER A 72 -9.40 -7.56 13.09
N ARG A 73 -8.97 -8.50 13.92
CA ARG A 73 -8.78 -9.92 13.56
C ARG A 73 -9.89 -10.81 14.11
N LEU A 74 -10.92 -10.21 14.68
CA LEU A 74 -12.08 -10.91 15.24
C LEU A 74 -13.15 -11.26 14.20
N GLY A 75 -12.88 -11.09 12.90
CA GLY A 75 -13.83 -11.39 11.82
C GLY A 75 -15.00 -10.40 11.73
N LEU A 76 -14.79 -9.14 12.15
CA LEU A 76 -15.82 -8.10 12.08
C LEU A 76 -16.02 -7.62 10.64
N THR A 77 -17.27 -7.41 10.27
CA THR A 77 -17.62 -6.72 9.03
C THR A 77 -17.19 -5.26 9.08
N ASN A 78 -17.12 -4.62 7.92
CA ASN A 78 -16.84 -3.19 7.87
C ASN A 78 -17.93 -2.38 8.61
N LEU A 79 -19.20 -2.81 8.56
CA LEU A 79 -20.31 -2.17 9.28
C LEU A 79 -20.12 -2.19 10.80
N GLU A 80 -19.71 -3.35 11.35
CA GLU A 80 -19.49 -3.56 12.78
C GLU A 80 -18.21 -2.88 13.31
N THR A 81 -17.25 -2.62 12.42
CA THR A 81 -15.94 -2.10 12.82
C THR A 81 -16.02 -0.61 13.16
N PRO A 82 -15.65 -0.18 14.39
CA PRO A 82 -15.72 1.24 14.80
C PRO A 82 -14.53 2.06 14.26
N ARG A 83 -14.24 1.97 12.95
CA ARG A 83 -13.16 2.68 12.25
C ARG A 83 -13.50 2.86 10.77
N SER A 84 -12.89 3.85 10.13
CA SER A 84 -13.05 4.11 8.70
C SER A 84 -12.17 3.18 7.87
N ILE A 85 -12.80 2.31 7.07
CA ILE A 85 -12.12 1.40 6.14
C ILE A 85 -12.82 1.47 4.80
N ASP A 86 -12.05 1.53 3.72
CA ASP A 86 -12.55 1.34 2.36
C ASP A 86 -12.07 0.00 1.82
N VAL A 87 -12.97 -0.75 1.21
CA VAL A 87 -12.67 -2.02 0.55
C VAL A 87 -12.90 -1.84 -0.95
N ILE A 88 -11.85 -1.99 -1.74
CA ILE A 88 -11.88 -1.86 -3.20
C ILE A 88 -11.78 -3.27 -3.79
N SER A 89 -12.87 -3.78 -4.36
CA SER A 89 -12.94 -5.14 -4.88
C SER A 89 -12.19 -5.31 -6.21
N ALA A 90 -11.79 -6.56 -6.54
CA ALA A 90 -11.24 -6.91 -7.85
C ALA A 90 -12.16 -6.49 -9.00
N GLN A 91 -13.47 -6.62 -8.82
CA GLN A 91 -14.46 -6.22 -9.81
C GLN A 91 -14.45 -4.70 -10.05
N ALA A 92 -14.38 -3.88 -8.99
CA ALA A 92 -14.25 -2.43 -9.11
C ALA A 92 -12.96 -2.02 -9.84
N ILE A 93 -11.85 -2.68 -9.51
CA ILE A 93 -10.54 -2.48 -10.17
C ILE A 93 -10.65 -2.79 -11.67
N GLN A 94 -11.26 -3.91 -12.03
CA GLN A 94 -11.41 -4.36 -13.41
C GLN A 94 -12.34 -3.44 -14.21
N GLN A 95 -13.48 -3.05 -13.68
CA GLN A 95 -14.45 -2.16 -14.34
C GLN A 95 -13.86 -0.78 -14.64
N ARG A 96 -13.14 -0.19 -13.69
CA ARG A 96 -12.40 1.05 -13.91
C ARG A 96 -11.17 0.84 -14.80
N GLY A 97 -10.65 -0.39 -14.87
CA GLY A 97 -9.43 -0.75 -15.58
C GLY A 97 -8.19 -0.14 -14.96
N ASP A 98 -8.13 -0.03 -13.65
CA ASP A 98 -6.96 0.51 -12.94
C ASP A 98 -5.73 -0.36 -13.27
N LYS A 99 -4.65 0.27 -13.77
CA LYS A 99 -3.45 -0.41 -14.28
C LYS A 99 -2.34 -0.54 -13.24
N SER A 100 -2.45 0.20 -12.16
CA SER A 100 -1.46 0.22 -11.07
C SER A 100 -2.17 0.32 -9.73
N LEU A 101 -1.53 -0.16 -8.69
CA LEU A 101 -2.01 0.03 -7.31
C LEU A 101 -2.15 1.50 -6.94
N ALA A 102 -1.33 2.38 -7.51
CA ALA A 102 -1.48 3.83 -7.34
C ALA A 102 -2.87 4.30 -7.79
N ALA A 103 -3.31 3.91 -9.00
CA ALA A 103 -4.63 4.25 -9.52
C ALA A 103 -5.76 3.67 -8.68
N VAL A 104 -5.57 2.47 -8.09
CA VAL A 104 -6.54 1.84 -7.19
C VAL A 104 -6.72 2.66 -5.92
N VAL A 105 -5.62 2.94 -5.19
CA VAL A 105 -5.69 3.57 -3.87
C VAL A 105 -6.04 5.05 -3.92
N GLU A 106 -5.73 5.74 -5.01
CA GLU A 106 -6.14 7.13 -5.22
C GLU A 106 -7.66 7.33 -5.23
N ARG A 107 -8.43 6.26 -5.37
CA ARG A 107 -9.91 6.30 -5.30
C ARG A 107 -10.45 6.26 -3.88
N ALA A 108 -9.62 5.99 -2.87
CA ALA A 108 -10.04 6.09 -1.48
C ALA A 108 -10.19 7.57 -1.05
N PRO A 109 -11.17 7.89 -0.17
CA PRO A 109 -11.37 9.25 0.34
C PRO A 109 -10.11 9.78 1.03
N GLY A 110 -9.73 11.02 0.73
CA GLY A 110 -8.57 11.66 1.35
C GLY A 110 -7.20 11.18 0.86
N MET A 111 -7.15 10.15 0.00
CA MET A 111 -5.91 9.67 -0.56
C MET A 111 -5.41 10.60 -1.66
N SER A 112 -4.17 11.07 -1.53
CA SER A 112 -3.48 11.87 -2.54
C SER A 112 -2.00 11.50 -2.60
N GLY A 113 -1.33 11.91 -3.67
CA GLY A 113 0.08 11.58 -3.90
C GLY A 113 0.29 10.73 -5.13
N VAL A 114 1.50 10.23 -5.29
CA VAL A 114 1.91 9.43 -6.45
C VAL A 114 3.07 8.51 -6.08
N ALA A 115 3.17 7.38 -6.78
CA ALA A 115 4.41 6.64 -6.83
C ALA A 115 5.43 7.41 -7.65
N SER A 116 6.53 7.83 -7.05
CA SER A 116 7.69 8.35 -7.78
C SER A 116 8.66 7.21 -8.09
N PRO A 117 9.51 7.35 -9.11
CA PRO A 117 10.49 6.32 -9.44
C PRO A 117 11.41 5.92 -8.28
N THR A 118 11.79 6.87 -7.43
CA THR A 118 12.64 6.63 -6.26
C THR A 118 11.88 6.23 -5.01
N LEU A 119 10.67 6.77 -4.82
CA LEU A 119 9.86 6.59 -3.63
C LEU A 119 8.51 5.98 -4.03
N SER A 120 8.40 4.66 -3.98
CA SER A 120 7.16 3.94 -4.28
C SER A 120 6.00 4.34 -3.37
N ASN A 121 6.29 5.00 -2.23
CA ASN A 121 5.34 5.28 -1.17
C ASN A 121 5.27 6.79 -0.86
N ASN A 122 4.78 7.58 -1.81
CA ASN A 122 4.60 9.03 -1.65
C ASN A 122 3.13 9.44 -1.49
N PHE A 123 2.30 8.51 -0.99
CA PHE A 123 0.89 8.76 -0.73
C PHE A 123 0.70 9.44 0.62
N SER A 124 -0.29 10.31 0.67
CA SER A 124 -0.78 10.93 1.90
C SER A 124 -2.21 10.53 2.17
N LEU A 125 -2.54 10.39 3.44
CA LEU A 125 -3.88 10.13 3.93
C LEU A 125 -4.09 10.90 5.23
N ARG A 126 -5.24 11.57 5.38
CA ARG A 126 -5.54 12.42 6.55
C ARG A 126 -4.45 13.44 6.87
N GLY A 127 -3.75 13.97 5.86
CA GLY A 127 -2.73 15.00 6.05
C GLY A 127 -1.35 14.50 6.48
N PHE A 128 -1.11 13.19 6.51
CA PHE A 128 0.17 12.57 6.87
C PHE A 128 0.72 11.70 5.75
N ARG A 129 2.05 11.62 5.66
CA ARG A 129 2.82 10.78 4.74
C ARG A 129 3.94 10.08 5.51
N PRO A 130 4.40 8.90 5.04
CA PRO A 130 3.82 8.02 4.03
C PRO A 130 2.59 7.27 4.55
N VAL A 131 2.04 6.33 3.78
CA VAL A 131 1.10 5.29 4.24
C VAL A 131 1.84 3.96 4.42
N SER A 132 1.40 3.10 5.34
CA SER A 132 1.95 1.74 5.47
C SER A 132 1.34 0.81 4.42
N TRP A 133 2.13 -0.13 3.91
CA TRP A 133 1.69 -1.14 2.94
C TRP A 133 1.81 -2.54 3.52
N LEU A 134 0.74 -3.32 3.38
CA LEU A 134 0.69 -4.70 3.82
C LEU A 134 0.32 -5.60 2.65
N TYR A 135 0.79 -6.84 2.70
CA TYR A 135 0.38 -7.93 1.82
C TYR A 135 -0.14 -9.08 2.66
N ASN A 136 -1.45 -9.40 2.52
CA ASN A 136 -2.17 -10.35 3.37
C ASN A 136 -1.91 -10.13 4.87
N GLY A 137 -2.00 -8.87 5.32
CA GLY A 137 -1.83 -8.48 6.71
C GLY A 137 -0.38 -8.45 7.25
N VAL A 138 0.62 -8.65 6.39
CA VAL A 138 2.06 -8.54 6.73
C VAL A 138 2.63 -7.27 6.13
N GLU A 139 3.30 -6.44 6.93
CA GLU A 139 3.91 -5.20 6.45
C GLU A 139 5.01 -5.50 5.42
N THR A 140 4.92 -4.84 4.27
CA THR A 140 5.90 -4.96 3.18
C THR A 140 6.98 -3.90 3.34
N PRO A 141 8.28 -4.27 3.32
CA PRO A 141 9.37 -3.32 3.38
C PRO A 141 9.29 -2.22 2.31
N GLY A 142 9.19 -0.95 2.74
CA GLY A 142 9.01 0.20 1.86
C GLY A 142 10.18 0.43 0.89
N SER A 143 11.40 0.06 1.29
CA SER A 143 12.63 0.20 0.51
C SER A 143 12.63 -0.58 -0.81
N THR A 144 11.89 -1.71 -0.85
CA THR A 144 11.78 -2.62 -2.00
C THR A 144 10.36 -2.78 -2.50
N LEU A 145 9.39 -2.07 -1.89
CA LEU A 145 7.98 -2.07 -2.28
C LEU A 145 7.82 -1.68 -3.76
N GLN A 146 6.95 -2.40 -4.44
CA GLN A 146 6.56 -2.13 -5.82
C GLN A 146 5.05 -2.08 -5.95
N LEU A 147 4.56 -1.02 -6.60
CA LEU A 147 3.13 -0.82 -6.88
C LEU A 147 2.78 -1.41 -8.25
N ALA A 148 2.74 -2.73 -8.31
CA ALA A 148 2.55 -3.51 -9.53
C ALA A 148 1.09 -3.54 -10.03
N ASP A 149 0.89 -4.32 -11.10
CA ASP A 149 -0.42 -4.64 -11.67
C ASP A 149 -1.38 -5.18 -10.59
N PRO A 150 -2.58 -4.60 -10.45
CA PRO A 150 -3.52 -5.00 -9.40
C PRO A 150 -4.30 -6.28 -9.71
N SER A 151 -4.15 -6.93 -10.86
CA SER A 151 -4.94 -8.11 -11.28
C SER A 151 -4.81 -9.32 -10.35
N HIS A 152 -3.73 -9.40 -9.57
CA HIS A 152 -3.46 -10.49 -8.62
C HIS A 152 -4.18 -10.33 -7.27
N TYR A 153 -4.89 -9.22 -7.05
CA TYR A 153 -5.55 -8.98 -5.78
C TYR A 153 -7.05 -9.24 -5.87
N GLY A 154 -7.59 -9.87 -4.85
CA GLY A 154 -9.03 -10.06 -4.65
C GLY A 154 -9.69 -8.77 -4.17
N SER A 155 -8.98 -8.04 -3.31
CA SER A 155 -9.39 -6.72 -2.84
C SER A 155 -8.20 -5.92 -2.32
N VAL A 156 -8.42 -4.62 -2.17
CA VAL A 156 -7.49 -3.68 -1.54
C VAL A 156 -8.25 -2.98 -0.42
N GLU A 157 -7.76 -3.12 0.81
CA GLU A 157 -8.31 -2.42 1.97
C GLU A 157 -7.49 -1.17 2.26
N VAL A 158 -8.16 -0.07 2.60
CA VAL A 158 -7.53 1.19 3.03
C VAL A 158 -8.07 1.56 4.40
N LEU A 159 -7.27 1.38 5.44
CA LEU A 159 -7.56 1.85 6.79
C LEU A 159 -7.13 3.31 6.92
N ARG A 160 -8.01 4.16 7.36
CA ARG A 160 -7.74 5.58 7.60
C ARG A 160 -7.39 5.84 9.07
N GLY A 161 -6.23 6.49 9.30
CA GLY A 161 -5.65 6.66 10.62
C GLY A 161 -4.74 5.51 11.07
N PRO A 162 -4.13 5.59 12.27
CA PRO A 162 -3.04 4.69 12.67
C PRO A 162 -3.48 3.23 12.81
N GLY A 163 -2.76 2.31 12.14
CA GLY A 163 -2.94 0.85 12.20
C GLY A 163 -2.05 0.14 13.22
N SER A 164 -1.40 0.87 14.12
CA SER A 164 -0.33 0.37 14.97
C SER A 164 -0.73 -0.75 15.93
N VAL A 165 -2.00 -0.83 16.34
CA VAL A 165 -2.45 -1.85 17.28
C VAL A 165 -2.35 -3.24 16.67
N LEU A 166 -2.61 -3.41 15.39
CA LEU A 166 -2.50 -4.71 14.71
C LEU A 166 -1.09 -4.99 14.17
N ASN A 167 -0.38 -3.95 13.73
CA ASN A 167 0.83 -4.10 12.92
C ASN A 167 2.11 -3.56 13.60
N GLY A 168 2.02 -2.95 14.79
CA GLY A 168 3.16 -2.38 15.51
C GLY A 168 3.46 -0.96 15.07
N LEU A 169 4.64 -0.70 14.51
CA LEU A 169 4.93 0.59 13.89
C LEU A 169 4.05 0.76 12.65
N SER A 170 3.39 1.88 12.50
CA SER A 170 2.54 2.14 11.34
C SER A 170 2.44 3.63 11.06
N ALA A 171 2.23 3.97 9.81
CA ALA A 171 2.04 5.34 9.37
C ALA A 171 0.83 6.00 10.05
N ALA A 172 1.01 7.27 10.42
CA ALA A 172 -0.03 8.06 11.10
C ALA A 172 -1.30 8.20 10.26
N GLY A 173 -1.15 8.45 8.96
CA GLY A 173 -2.26 8.69 8.04
C GLY A 173 -3.11 7.45 7.78
N GLY A 174 -2.51 6.27 7.71
CA GLY A 174 -3.22 5.03 7.45
C GLY A 174 -2.39 3.91 6.85
N SER A 175 -3.08 2.82 6.52
CA SER A 175 -2.47 1.61 5.96
C SER A 175 -3.26 1.10 4.78
N VAL A 176 -2.57 0.50 3.81
CA VAL A 176 -3.14 -0.18 2.65
C VAL A 176 -2.79 -1.65 2.75
N ASN A 177 -3.77 -2.54 2.72
CA ASN A 177 -3.58 -3.99 2.71
C ASN A 177 -3.99 -4.56 1.36
N LEU A 178 -3.08 -5.27 0.76
CA LEU A 178 -3.25 -5.93 -0.53
C LEU A 178 -3.61 -7.39 -0.28
N LEU A 179 -4.86 -7.75 -0.47
CA LEU A 179 -5.34 -9.12 -0.29
C LEU A 179 -5.22 -9.89 -1.60
N SER A 180 -4.38 -10.90 -1.64
CA SER A 180 -4.24 -11.77 -2.80
C SER A 180 -5.53 -12.55 -3.06
N ARG A 181 -5.72 -12.98 -4.31
CA ARG A 181 -6.80 -13.89 -4.65
C ARG A 181 -6.58 -15.22 -3.94
N GLN A 182 -7.63 -15.73 -3.30
CA GLN A 182 -7.57 -16.95 -2.49
C GLN A 182 -8.10 -18.17 -3.24
N PRO A 183 -7.55 -19.37 -2.99
CA PRO A 183 -8.12 -20.63 -3.45
C PRO A 183 -9.46 -20.91 -2.75
N THR A 184 -10.40 -21.51 -3.47
CA THR A 184 -11.70 -21.96 -2.93
C THR A 184 -12.02 -23.34 -3.48
N PHE A 185 -12.83 -24.12 -2.75
CA PHE A 185 -13.35 -25.41 -3.23
C PHE A 185 -14.47 -25.25 -4.26
N SER A 186 -14.93 -24.03 -4.51
CA SER A 186 -15.85 -23.73 -5.62
C SER A 186 -15.07 -23.56 -6.93
N ARG A 187 -15.72 -23.89 -8.06
CA ARG A 187 -15.14 -23.65 -9.38
C ARG A 187 -14.93 -22.14 -9.58
N GLN A 188 -13.70 -21.76 -9.89
CA GLN A 188 -13.34 -20.41 -10.32
C GLN A 188 -13.15 -20.39 -11.84
N PRO A 189 -13.58 -19.33 -12.54
CA PRO A 189 -13.37 -19.26 -13.99
C PRO A 189 -11.87 -19.21 -14.31
N ILE A 190 -11.48 -19.80 -15.43
CA ILE A 190 -10.20 -19.53 -16.07
C ILE A 190 -10.32 -18.15 -16.70
N GLU A 191 -9.39 -17.27 -16.37
CA GLU A 191 -9.37 -15.87 -16.77
C GLU A 191 -8.25 -15.60 -17.76
N PHE A 192 -8.57 -14.90 -18.85
CA PHE A 192 -7.62 -14.35 -19.80
C PHE A 192 -7.98 -12.90 -20.05
N ASP A 193 -7.07 -11.98 -19.73
CA ASP A 193 -7.22 -10.55 -20.01
C ASP A 193 -6.03 -10.06 -20.83
N TYR A 194 -6.30 -9.44 -21.98
CA TYR A 194 -5.27 -8.82 -22.81
C TYR A 194 -5.68 -7.39 -23.16
N GLY A 195 -4.74 -6.47 -23.01
CA GLY A 195 -4.97 -5.04 -23.26
C GLY A 195 -3.85 -4.43 -24.08
N LEU A 196 -4.24 -3.59 -25.03
CA LEU A 196 -3.37 -2.72 -25.83
C LEU A 196 -3.67 -1.27 -25.49
N SER A 197 -2.63 -0.45 -25.31
CA SER A 197 -2.87 0.98 -25.09
C SER A 197 -1.83 1.88 -25.77
N SER A 198 -2.07 3.19 -25.72
CA SER A 198 -1.17 4.22 -26.24
C SER A 198 0.28 3.93 -25.86
N TYR A 199 1.21 4.48 -26.66
CA TYR A 199 2.66 4.35 -26.45
C TYR A 199 3.16 2.91 -26.57
N ASN A 200 2.54 2.11 -27.44
CA ASN A 200 2.87 0.71 -27.68
C ASN A 200 2.90 -0.12 -26.38
N SER A 201 1.92 0.12 -25.52
CA SER A 201 1.79 -0.59 -24.23
C SER A 201 0.90 -1.80 -24.39
N GLN A 202 1.28 -2.91 -23.75
CA GLN A 202 0.52 -4.15 -23.72
C GLN A 202 0.55 -4.78 -22.34
N ARG A 203 -0.53 -5.48 -22.00
CA ARG A 203 -0.70 -6.19 -20.74
C ARG A 203 -1.42 -7.51 -20.97
N LEU A 204 -0.95 -8.56 -20.30
CA LEU A 204 -1.55 -9.88 -20.26
C LEU A 204 -1.76 -10.30 -18.80
N HIS A 205 -2.91 -10.87 -18.49
CA HIS A 205 -3.16 -11.58 -17.23
C HIS A 205 -3.85 -12.91 -17.53
N LEU A 206 -3.40 -13.93 -16.84
CA LEU A 206 -3.98 -15.28 -16.83
C LEU A 206 -4.27 -15.66 -15.39
N GLY A 207 -5.48 -16.14 -15.12
CA GLY A 207 -5.90 -16.59 -13.80
C GLY A 207 -6.60 -17.94 -13.88
N ALA A 208 -6.36 -18.82 -12.92
CA ALA A 208 -7.06 -20.10 -12.79
C ALA A 208 -7.17 -20.51 -11.33
N GLY A 209 -8.28 -21.12 -10.95
CA GLY A 209 -8.49 -21.60 -9.59
C GLY A 209 -9.63 -22.61 -9.50
N GLY A 210 -9.73 -23.25 -8.35
CA GLY A 210 -10.77 -24.23 -8.04
C GLY A 210 -10.22 -25.42 -7.27
N THR A 211 -11.01 -26.47 -7.23
CA THR A 211 -10.67 -27.72 -6.55
C THR A 211 -9.58 -28.50 -7.30
N LEU A 212 -8.57 -28.96 -6.60
CA LEU A 212 -7.58 -29.93 -7.08
C LEU A 212 -7.98 -31.37 -6.70
N VAL A 213 -8.40 -31.53 -5.47
CA VAL A 213 -8.91 -32.79 -4.92
C VAL A 213 -10.15 -32.44 -4.10
N ASP A 214 -11.27 -33.06 -4.40
CA ASP A 214 -12.54 -32.77 -3.75
C ASP A 214 -12.41 -32.85 -2.21
N ASP A 215 -12.91 -31.83 -1.54
CA ASP A 215 -12.86 -31.64 -0.09
C ASP A 215 -11.48 -31.72 0.59
N VAL A 216 -10.38 -31.79 -0.18
CA VAL A 216 -9.03 -31.93 0.35
C VAL A 216 -8.13 -30.78 -0.03
N ALA A 217 -8.12 -30.42 -1.33
CA ALA A 217 -7.19 -29.40 -1.82
C ALA A 217 -7.81 -28.50 -2.89
N ALA A 218 -7.55 -27.20 -2.78
CA ALA A 218 -7.91 -26.20 -3.79
C ALA A 218 -6.70 -25.33 -4.15
N TYR A 219 -6.76 -24.69 -5.30
CA TYR A 219 -5.66 -23.84 -5.79
C TYR A 219 -6.15 -22.52 -6.38
N ARG A 220 -5.25 -21.54 -6.40
CA ARG A 220 -5.34 -20.34 -7.22
C ARG A 220 -3.98 -20.06 -7.83
N LEU A 221 -3.95 -19.72 -9.12
CA LEU A 221 -2.74 -19.31 -9.85
C LEU A 221 -3.07 -18.10 -10.70
N ASP A 222 -2.26 -17.06 -10.59
CA ASP A 222 -2.33 -15.86 -11.41
C ASP A 222 -0.94 -15.57 -11.99
N VAL A 223 -0.89 -15.27 -13.31
CA VAL A 223 0.33 -14.91 -14.04
C VAL A 223 0.05 -13.65 -14.83
N SER A 224 0.89 -12.65 -14.70
CA SER A 224 0.76 -11.42 -15.50
C SER A 224 2.09 -10.94 -16.06
N GLY A 225 1.98 -10.22 -17.17
CA GLY A 225 3.10 -9.52 -17.79
C GLY A 225 2.62 -8.22 -18.43
N SER A 226 3.42 -7.17 -18.30
CA SER A 226 3.19 -5.91 -18.99
C SER A 226 4.47 -5.34 -19.56
N ASP A 227 4.32 -4.60 -20.66
CA ASP A 227 5.37 -3.81 -21.29
C ASP A 227 4.75 -2.48 -21.66
N SER A 228 5.00 -1.43 -20.87
CA SER A 228 4.28 -0.16 -20.90
C SER A 228 5.20 1.00 -21.19
N GLY A 229 4.86 1.81 -22.20
CA GLY A 229 5.44 3.11 -22.46
C GLY A 229 4.57 4.23 -21.90
N THR A 230 5.12 5.45 -21.89
CA THR A 230 4.40 6.67 -21.54
C THR A 230 4.59 7.72 -22.67
N ASN A 231 4.03 8.92 -22.50
CA ASN A 231 4.34 10.04 -23.39
C ASN A 231 5.80 10.52 -23.24
N VAL A 232 6.46 10.18 -22.14
CA VAL A 232 7.85 10.60 -21.87
C VAL A 232 8.82 9.73 -22.66
N GLN A 233 9.72 10.36 -23.39
CA GLN A 233 10.67 9.70 -24.28
C GLN A 233 11.51 8.65 -23.55
N TYR A 234 11.69 7.50 -24.19
CA TYR A 234 12.51 6.36 -23.74
C TYR A 234 12.03 5.66 -22.46
N GLU A 235 11.04 6.20 -21.74
CA GLU A 235 10.50 5.52 -20.56
C GLU A 235 9.76 4.25 -20.95
N ARG A 236 10.15 3.12 -20.34
CA ARG A 236 9.55 1.82 -20.61
C ARG A 236 9.55 0.97 -19.35
N ASP A 237 8.37 0.60 -18.89
CA ASP A 237 8.17 -0.24 -17.71
C ASP A 237 7.77 -1.66 -18.10
N LYS A 238 8.51 -2.66 -17.59
CA LYS A 238 8.27 -4.07 -17.84
C LYS A 238 8.07 -4.79 -16.52
N GLN A 239 6.92 -5.40 -16.36
CA GLN A 239 6.58 -6.18 -15.16
C GLN A 239 6.28 -7.62 -15.53
N LYS A 240 6.66 -8.54 -14.66
CA LYS A 240 6.26 -9.95 -14.68
C LYS A 240 5.94 -10.35 -13.26
N ARG A 241 4.81 -11.01 -13.07
CA ARG A 241 4.37 -11.48 -11.77
C ARG A 241 3.74 -12.87 -11.87
N VAL A 242 4.06 -13.68 -10.90
CA VAL A 242 3.41 -14.99 -10.68
C VAL A 242 3.02 -15.02 -9.21
N SER A 243 1.75 -15.27 -8.94
CA SER A 243 1.25 -15.56 -7.60
C SER A 243 0.47 -16.85 -7.61
N GLY A 244 0.65 -17.66 -6.58
CA GLY A 244 -0.03 -18.93 -6.43
C GLY A 244 -0.38 -19.17 -4.96
N ALA A 245 -1.51 -19.83 -4.73
CA ALA A 245 -1.90 -20.29 -3.42
C ALA A 245 -2.52 -21.69 -3.48
N LEU A 246 -2.26 -22.47 -2.45
CA LEU A 246 -2.83 -23.80 -2.22
C LEU A 246 -3.54 -23.80 -0.88
N LEU A 247 -4.76 -24.28 -0.86
CA LEU A 247 -5.56 -24.49 0.34
C LEU A 247 -5.69 -26.00 0.56
N PHE A 248 -5.35 -26.44 1.75
CA PHE A 248 -5.51 -27.82 2.17
C PHE A 248 -6.48 -27.88 3.36
N LYS A 249 -7.51 -28.68 3.23
CA LYS A 249 -8.37 -29.10 4.34
C LYS A 249 -7.69 -30.29 5.03
N LEU A 250 -6.94 -30.02 6.10
CA LEU A 250 -6.22 -31.06 6.85
C LEU A 250 -7.17 -31.94 7.66
N SER A 251 -8.29 -31.35 8.10
CA SER A 251 -9.42 -32.01 8.74
C SER A 251 -10.66 -31.10 8.62
N ASP A 252 -11.81 -31.53 9.14
CA ASP A 252 -13.01 -30.68 9.17
C ASP A 252 -12.84 -29.42 10.04
N TYR A 253 -11.76 -29.37 10.82
CA TYR A 253 -11.47 -28.27 11.76
C TYR A 253 -10.15 -27.57 11.49
N ALA A 254 -9.40 -27.94 10.44
CA ALA A 254 -8.09 -27.37 10.18
C ALA A 254 -7.87 -27.10 8.70
N LEU A 255 -7.55 -25.84 8.38
CA LEU A 255 -7.21 -25.36 7.06
C LEU A 255 -5.77 -24.86 7.03
N LEU A 256 -5.00 -25.28 6.02
CA LEU A 256 -3.65 -24.78 5.76
C LEU A 256 -3.63 -24.09 4.38
N THR A 257 -3.30 -22.81 4.38
CA THR A 257 -3.09 -22.05 3.14
C THR A 257 -1.60 -21.76 2.94
N LEU A 258 -1.05 -22.18 1.80
CA LEU A 258 0.30 -21.82 1.39
C LEU A 258 0.22 -20.85 0.22
N SER A 259 0.90 -19.70 0.29
CA SER A 259 0.91 -18.71 -0.78
C SER A 259 2.32 -18.28 -1.13
N LEU A 260 2.56 -18.09 -2.43
CA LEU A 260 3.82 -17.60 -3.00
C LEU A 260 3.51 -16.49 -4.00
N ASP A 261 4.24 -15.39 -3.90
CA ASP A 261 4.21 -14.29 -4.86
C ASP A 261 5.63 -13.96 -5.31
N ARG A 262 5.85 -13.91 -6.61
CA ARG A 262 7.12 -13.52 -7.21
C ARG A 262 6.90 -12.43 -8.24
N MET A 263 7.58 -11.30 -8.03
CA MET A 263 7.49 -10.13 -8.90
C MET A 263 8.86 -9.71 -9.41
N LEU A 264 8.92 -9.38 -10.70
CA LEU A 264 10.08 -8.83 -11.38
C LEU A 264 9.62 -7.55 -12.09
N ASN A 265 10.31 -6.45 -11.81
CA ASN A 265 10.04 -5.18 -12.46
C ASN A 265 11.34 -4.58 -13.02
N ARG A 266 11.24 -3.95 -14.20
CA ARG A 266 12.32 -3.18 -14.79
C ARG A 266 11.75 -1.98 -15.54
N THR A 267 12.09 -0.78 -15.08
CA THR A 267 11.81 0.49 -15.76
C THR A 267 13.10 1.00 -16.38
N ASN A 268 13.13 1.11 -17.70
CA ASN A 268 14.22 1.79 -18.41
C ASN A 268 13.90 3.27 -18.49
N ASN A 269 14.93 4.12 -18.37
CA ASN A 269 14.82 5.56 -18.41
C ASN A 269 13.64 6.11 -17.57
N PRO A 270 13.56 5.76 -16.27
CA PRO A 270 12.45 6.19 -15.43
C PRO A 270 12.36 7.72 -15.40
N TYR A 271 11.13 8.23 -15.47
CA TYR A 271 10.88 9.66 -15.49
C TYR A 271 11.00 10.30 -14.11
N TYR A 272 12.00 11.13 -13.90
CA TYR A 272 12.23 11.84 -12.63
C TYR A 272 11.60 13.23 -12.57
N GLY A 273 11.03 13.69 -13.65
CA GLY A 273 10.36 14.99 -13.76
C GLY A 273 10.91 15.89 -14.85
N THR A 274 10.26 17.03 -14.99
CA THR A 274 10.56 18.06 -15.98
C THR A 274 11.01 19.33 -15.26
N PRO A 275 12.07 20.01 -15.69
CA PRO A 275 12.47 21.29 -15.13
C PRO A 275 11.39 22.36 -15.39
N LEU A 276 11.23 23.28 -14.44
CA LEU A 276 10.31 24.40 -14.57
C LEU A 276 10.97 25.56 -15.33
N MET A 277 10.23 26.16 -16.27
CA MET A 277 10.60 27.40 -16.92
C MET A 277 9.97 28.57 -16.16
N GLU A 278 10.79 29.45 -15.59
CA GLU A 278 10.33 30.59 -14.79
C GLU A 278 9.29 30.20 -13.72
N GLY A 279 9.46 29.03 -13.12
CA GLY A 279 8.55 28.51 -12.09
C GLY A 279 7.28 27.83 -12.64
N ASN A 280 7.06 27.79 -13.95
CA ASN A 280 5.89 27.21 -14.60
C ASN A 280 6.20 25.91 -15.34
N ILE A 281 5.16 25.09 -15.55
CA ILE A 281 5.24 23.88 -16.37
C ILE A 281 5.20 24.29 -17.84
N ALA A 282 6.29 24.07 -18.57
CA ALA A 282 6.35 24.29 -20.00
C ALA A 282 5.79 23.06 -20.74
N ARG A 283 4.73 23.27 -21.54
CA ARG A 283 4.04 22.19 -22.27
C ARG A 283 4.97 21.47 -23.26
N GLU A 284 5.87 22.23 -23.90
CA GLU A 284 6.84 21.74 -24.86
C GLU A 284 7.90 20.80 -24.26
N LEU A 285 8.11 20.84 -22.94
CA LEU A 285 9.04 19.96 -22.22
C LEU A 285 8.36 18.71 -21.66
N ARG A 286 7.04 18.56 -21.81
CA ARG A 286 6.24 17.51 -21.19
C ARG A 286 6.74 16.09 -21.51
N ASP A 287 7.16 15.88 -22.75
CA ASP A 287 7.51 14.56 -23.28
C ASP A 287 9.02 14.30 -23.28
N ILE A 288 9.82 15.29 -22.87
CA ILE A 288 11.28 15.18 -22.84
C ILE A 288 11.71 14.50 -21.55
N ASN A 289 12.55 13.47 -21.69
CA ASN A 289 13.17 12.77 -20.56
C ASN A 289 14.64 13.19 -20.42
N TYR A 290 14.95 13.90 -19.36
CA TYR A 290 16.35 14.28 -19.07
C TYR A 290 17.16 13.17 -18.39
N ASN A 291 16.48 12.11 -17.91
CA ASN A 291 17.11 10.85 -17.50
C ASN A 291 17.17 9.86 -18.69
N ASN A 292 17.63 10.34 -19.85
CA ASN A 292 17.62 9.61 -21.11
C ASN A 292 18.91 8.80 -21.37
N LEU A 293 19.72 8.52 -20.36
CA LEU A 293 20.93 7.72 -20.50
C LEU A 293 20.64 6.33 -21.07
N THR A 294 21.57 5.79 -21.88
CA THR A 294 21.36 4.50 -22.57
C THR A 294 21.19 3.31 -21.62
N ASP A 295 21.77 3.39 -20.41
CA ASP A 295 21.76 2.35 -19.38
C ASP A 295 21.05 2.75 -18.10
N SER A 296 20.32 3.89 -18.11
CA SER A 296 19.48 4.31 -17.00
C SER A 296 18.33 3.34 -16.78
N ARG A 297 18.17 2.88 -15.52
CA ARG A 297 17.13 1.92 -15.17
C ARG A 297 16.85 1.88 -13.67
N ILE A 298 15.65 1.44 -13.34
CA ILE A 298 15.31 0.83 -12.06
C ILE A 298 15.00 -0.65 -12.31
N GLN A 299 15.57 -1.52 -11.53
CA GLN A 299 15.27 -2.95 -11.56
C GLN A 299 14.97 -3.42 -10.15
N SER A 300 13.91 -4.18 -9.98
CA SER A 300 13.57 -4.75 -8.69
C SER A 300 12.95 -6.13 -8.83
N ASN A 301 13.16 -6.94 -7.81
CA ASN A 301 12.52 -8.23 -7.66
C ASN A 301 12.09 -8.42 -6.21
N ALA A 302 10.98 -9.10 -6.01
CA ALA A 302 10.48 -9.44 -4.69
C ALA A 302 9.88 -10.84 -4.70
N THR A 303 10.07 -11.57 -3.60
CA THR A 303 9.43 -12.86 -3.32
C THR A 303 8.77 -12.76 -1.96
N SER A 304 7.50 -13.14 -1.88
CA SER A 304 6.76 -13.28 -0.63
C SER A 304 6.25 -14.72 -0.52
N PHE A 305 6.46 -15.34 0.62
CA PHE A 305 5.90 -16.65 0.96
C PHE A 305 5.17 -16.54 2.29
N GLN A 306 3.98 -17.14 2.36
CA GLN A 306 3.20 -17.22 3.58
C GLN A 306 2.61 -18.62 3.74
N ALA A 307 2.56 -19.09 4.98
CA ALA A 307 1.85 -20.30 5.38
C ALA A 307 0.93 -19.94 6.53
N SER A 308 -0.38 -20.07 6.31
CA SER A 308 -1.42 -19.74 7.29
C SER A 308 -2.16 -21.01 7.69
N LEU A 309 -2.21 -21.30 8.98
CA LEU A 309 -2.96 -22.39 9.58
C LEU A 309 -4.11 -21.79 10.40
N ASP A 310 -5.34 -22.17 10.07
CA ASP A 310 -6.55 -21.88 10.82
C ASP A 310 -7.08 -23.19 11.39
N TRP A 311 -7.08 -23.31 12.71
CA TRP A 311 -7.46 -24.54 13.41
C TRP A 311 -8.49 -24.28 14.49
N PHE A 312 -9.69 -24.76 14.28
CA PHE A 312 -10.81 -24.74 15.22
C PHE A 312 -10.65 -25.92 16.21
N THR A 313 -9.95 -25.69 17.33
CA THR A 313 -9.64 -26.74 18.32
C THR A 313 -10.90 -27.17 19.06
N THR A 314 -11.83 -26.26 19.25
CA THR A 314 -13.21 -26.48 19.75
C THR A 314 -14.13 -25.48 19.05
N PRO A 315 -15.47 -25.61 19.16
CA PRO A 315 -16.39 -24.60 18.64
C PRO A 315 -16.18 -23.18 19.17
N GLU A 316 -15.48 -23.05 20.28
CA GLU A 316 -15.28 -21.79 21.01
C GLU A 316 -13.84 -21.30 20.96
N ILE A 317 -12.90 -22.12 20.43
CA ILE A 317 -11.46 -21.78 20.42
C ILE A 317 -10.87 -22.01 19.03
N GLU A 318 -10.35 -20.96 18.44
CA GLU A 318 -9.67 -20.96 17.14
C GLU A 318 -8.20 -20.62 17.33
N LEU A 319 -7.30 -21.41 16.74
CA LEU A 319 -5.87 -21.11 16.63
C LEU A 319 -5.58 -20.60 15.22
N HIS A 320 -5.02 -19.42 15.13
CA HIS A 320 -4.48 -18.88 13.88
C HIS A 320 -2.95 -18.78 13.99
N ASN A 321 -2.25 -19.34 13.00
CA ASN A 321 -0.81 -19.18 12.87
C ASN A 321 -0.45 -18.74 11.45
N GLN A 322 0.36 -17.71 11.33
CA GLN A 322 0.86 -17.19 10.06
C GLN A 322 2.38 -17.09 10.10
N PHE A 323 3.05 -17.98 9.37
CA PHE A 323 4.46 -17.83 9.04
C PHE A 323 4.58 -16.96 7.77
N TYR A 324 5.55 -16.04 7.73
CA TYR A 324 5.79 -15.20 6.58
C TYR A 324 7.28 -14.97 6.32
N TYR A 325 7.61 -14.92 5.05
CA TYR A 325 8.93 -14.59 4.53
C TYR A 325 8.80 -13.63 3.36
N TYR A 326 9.64 -12.60 3.34
CA TYR A 326 9.78 -11.67 2.23
C TYR A 326 11.26 -11.46 1.94
N SER A 327 11.62 -11.43 0.65
CA SER A 327 12.93 -11.03 0.17
C SER A 327 12.77 -10.11 -1.02
N GLY A 328 13.36 -8.95 -0.94
CA GLY A 328 13.29 -7.91 -1.95
C GLY A 328 14.64 -7.33 -2.28
N PHE A 329 14.93 -7.19 -3.58
CA PHE A 329 16.09 -6.49 -4.08
C PHE A 329 15.65 -5.39 -5.04
N ARG A 330 16.24 -4.19 -4.91
CA ARG A 330 16.00 -3.07 -5.81
C ARG A 330 17.29 -2.35 -6.11
N GLU A 331 17.57 -2.12 -7.39
CA GLU A 331 18.69 -1.30 -7.83
C GLU A 331 18.25 -0.26 -8.83
N TRP A 332 18.96 0.87 -8.87
CA TRP A 332 18.77 1.87 -9.91
C TRP A 332 20.04 2.61 -10.28
N ARG A 333 20.04 3.13 -11.51
CA ARG A 333 21.02 4.03 -12.09
C ARG A 333 20.28 5.13 -12.80
N ASN A 334 20.39 6.36 -12.31
CA ASN A 334 19.59 7.46 -12.81
C ASN A 334 20.32 8.77 -12.63
N VAL A 335 19.97 9.74 -13.47
CA VAL A 335 20.15 11.15 -13.16
C VAL A 335 18.83 11.66 -12.57
N GLU A 336 18.89 12.31 -11.44
CA GLU A 336 17.67 12.59 -10.66
C GLU A 336 17.29 14.07 -10.61
N ARG A 337 18.22 14.99 -10.82
CA ARG A 337 17.99 16.41 -10.70
C ARG A 337 18.24 17.16 -12.01
N PHE A 338 17.30 18.05 -12.37
CA PHE A 338 17.30 18.83 -13.61
C PHE A 338 17.00 20.29 -13.32
N ARG A 339 17.86 21.20 -13.79
CA ARG A 339 17.71 22.66 -13.63
C ARG A 339 18.00 23.35 -14.94
N ILE A 340 17.21 24.35 -15.31
CA ILE A 340 17.49 25.18 -16.49
C ILE A 340 18.72 26.05 -16.21
N SER A 341 19.69 26.03 -17.11
CA SER A 341 20.96 26.75 -17.01
C SER A 341 20.87 28.18 -17.51
N ALA A 342 19.86 28.93 -17.06
CA ALA A 342 19.59 30.27 -17.59
C ALA A 342 20.75 31.27 -17.43
N ALA A 343 21.56 31.11 -16.39
CA ALA A 343 22.64 32.06 -16.07
C ALA A 343 23.97 31.73 -16.75
N THR A 344 24.23 30.44 -17.04
CA THR A 344 25.53 29.99 -17.58
C THR A 344 25.44 29.68 -19.07
N GLN A 345 24.35 29.06 -19.52
CA GLN A 345 24.17 28.64 -20.89
C GLN A 345 22.68 28.60 -21.27
N PRO A 346 22.10 29.69 -21.83
CA PRO A 346 20.69 29.70 -22.25
C PRO A 346 20.38 28.58 -23.23
N GLY A 347 19.25 27.87 -23.02
CA GLY A 347 18.84 26.75 -23.86
C GLY A 347 19.43 25.40 -23.45
N TYR A 348 20.06 25.32 -22.30
CA TYR A 348 20.58 24.08 -21.70
C TYR A 348 19.94 23.76 -20.36
N VAL A 349 20.03 22.50 -19.98
CA VAL A 349 19.64 21.95 -18.68
C VAL A 349 20.86 21.35 -18.02
N ASN A 350 21.14 21.80 -16.81
CA ASN A 350 22.06 21.11 -15.93
C ASN A 350 21.37 19.89 -15.35
N ARG A 351 21.93 18.73 -15.56
CA ARG A 351 21.54 17.47 -14.92
C ARG A 351 22.63 17.02 -13.96
N ASP A 352 22.23 16.80 -12.70
CA ASP A 352 23.12 16.40 -11.63
C ASP A 352 22.51 15.26 -10.79
N SER A 353 23.25 14.77 -9.79
CA SER A 353 22.83 13.66 -8.94
C SER A 353 22.75 12.34 -9.70
N PHE A 354 23.89 11.92 -10.25
CA PHE A 354 24.00 10.61 -10.92
C PHE A 354 24.04 9.48 -9.87
N GLY A 355 22.87 8.94 -9.56
CA GLY A 355 22.68 7.93 -8.51
C GLY A 355 22.82 6.50 -9.02
N ALA A 356 23.73 5.71 -8.40
CA ALA A 356 23.78 4.27 -8.52
C ALA A 356 23.59 3.65 -7.14
N LEU A 357 22.41 3.08 -6.90
CA LEU A 357 21.96 2.66 -5.58
C LEU A 357 21.46 1.21 -5.62
N ALA A 358 21.50 0.51 -4.47
CA ALA A 358 20.78 -0.76 -4.30
C ALA A 358 20.32 -0.95 -2.85
N HIS A 359 19.19 -1.60 -2.72
CA HIS A 359 18.60 -2.08 -1.48
C HIS A 359 18.43 -3.59 -1.55
N ASP A 360 18.82 -4.27 -0.48
CA ASP A 360 18.57 -5.70 -0.25
C ASP A 360 17.83 -5.81 1.08
N ASP A 361 16.67 -6.46 1.13
CA ASP A 361 15.74 -6.41 2.26
C ASP A 361 15.08 -7.77 2.47
N ASP A 362 15.38 -8.41 3.57
CA ASP A 362 14.82 -9.70 3.95
C ASP A 362 14.03 -9.58 5.26
N LEU A 363 12.83 -10.12 5.29
CA LEU A 363 11.96 -10.20 6.45
C LEU A 363 11.49 -11.65 6.65
N ILE A 364 11.60 -12.16 7.85
CA ILE A 364 11.03 -13.44 8.27
C ILE A 364 10.30 -13.26 9.60
N GLY A 365 9.16 -13.90 9.76
CA GLY A 365 8.43 -13.83 11.00
C GLY A 365 7.34 -14.89 11.16
N ASN A 366 6.77 -14.90 12.35
CA ASN A 366 5.64 -15.74 12.72
C ASN A 366 4.70 -14.98 13.63
N ARG A 367 3.42 -15.07 13.35
CA ARG A 367 2.33 -14.54 14.16
C ARG A 367 1.41 -15.67 14.56
N SER A 368 1.14 -15.78 15.86
CA SER A 368 0.19 -16.77 16.38
C SER A 368 -0.84 -16.09 17.26
N SER A 369 -2.07 -16.54 17.20
CA SER A 369 -3.14 -16.06 18.06
C SER A 369 -4.17 -17.15 18.37
N LEU A 370 -4.80 -17.01 19.53
CA LEU A 370 -5.95 -17.79 19.97
C LEU A 370 -7.15 -16.86 20.05
N VAL A 371 -8.24 -17.26 19.44
CA VAL A 371 -9.53 -16.60 19.56
C VAL A 371 -10.42 -17.43 20.48
N PHE A 372 -11.09 -16.76 21.39
CA PHE A 372 -12.05 -17.34 22.32
C PHE A 372 -13.41 -16.69 22.04
N ASP A 373 -14.41 -17.50 21.70
CA ASP A 373 -15.78 -17.07 21.47
C ASP A 373 -16.66 -17.65 22.61
N ARG A 374 -16.72 -16.91 23.72
CA ARG A 374 -17.45 -17.35 24.91
C ARG A 374 -18.12 -16.20 25.63
N PRO A 375 -19.38 -16.38 26.09
CA PRO A 375 -20.00 -15.39 26.97
C PRO A 375 -19.17 -15.11 28.22
N LEU A 376 -18.99 -13.86 28.56
CA LEU A 376 -18.33 -13.41 29.78
C LEU A 376 -19.33 -12.66 30.68
N GLY A 377 -19.64 -13.23 31.86
CA GLY A 377 -20.60 -12.62 32.78
C GLY A 377 -22.03 -12.47 32.22
N GLY A 378 -22.41 -13.30 31.24
CA GLY A 378 -23.72 -13.24 30.57
C GLY A 378 -23.75 -12.32 29.34
N PHE A 379 -22.64 -11.67 29.00
CA PHE A 379 -22.49 -10.83 27.81
C PHE A 379 -21.82 -11.61 26.69
N ASP A 380 -22.23 -11.36 25.43
CA ASP A 380 -21.54 -11.92 24.26
C ASP A 380 -20.14 -11.33 24.14
N ASN A 381 -19.14 -12.21 24.06
CA ASN A 381 -17.74 -11.81 24.06
C ASN A 381 -16.91 -12.65 23.10
N ARG A 382 -16.11 -11.98 22.27
CA ARG A 382 -15.10 -12.61 21.40
C ARG A 382 -13.74 -11.94 21.64
N PHE A 383 -12.80 -12.73 22.14
CA PHE A 383 -11.49 -12.26 22.60
C PHE A 383 -10.37 -12.95 21.84
N ILE A 384 -9.33 -12.21 21.47
CA ILE A 384 -8.11 -12.73 20.85
C ILE A 384 -6.89 -12.34 21.66
N VAL A 385 -5.95 -13.25 21.82
CA VAL A 385 -4.62 -13.01 22.36
C VAL A 385 -3.58 -13.63 21.44
N GLY A 386 -2.46 -12.95 21.23
CA GLY A 386 -1.43 -13.46 20.34
C GLY A 386 -0.08 -12.80 20.51
N PHE A 387 0.87 -13.31 19.74
CA PHE A 387 2.20 -12.77 19.63
C PHE A 387 2.65 -12.67 18.16
N ASP A 388 3.63 -11.82 17.91
CA ASP A 388 4.20 -11.56 16.58
C ASP A 388 5.71 -11.39 16.72
N LEU A 389 6.48 -12.27 16.08
CA LEU A 389 7.93 -12.31 16.14
C LEU A 389 8.48 -12.11 14.74
N SER A 390 9.41 -11.18 14.56
CA SER A 390 10.01 -10.98 13.25
C SER A 390 11.47 -10.53 13.31
N LYS A 391 12.17 -10.84 12.25
CA LYS A 391 13.53 -10.37 11.99
C LYS A 391 13.60 -9.80 10.58
N ARG A 392 14.09 -8.56 10.47
CA ARG A 392 14.35 -7.90 9.20
C ARG A 392 15.83 -7.55 9.08
N ARG A 393 16.40 -7.74 7.89
CA ARG A 393 17.77 -7.36 7.52
C ARG A 393 17.71 -6.49 6.30
N PHE A 394 18.40 -5.37 6.35
CA PHE A 394 18.47 -4.40 5.28
C PHE A 394 19.91 -4.04 4.97
N GLN A 395 20.26 -4.03 3.69
CA GLN A 395 21.56 -3.57 3.20
C GLN A 395 21.37 -2.47 2.16
N TYR A 396 22.05 -1.36 2.35
CA TYR A 396 22.05 -0.21 1.44
C TYR A 396 23.41 -0.02 0.80
N TYR A 397 23.42 0.20 -0.53
CA TYR A 397 24.57 0.50 -1.34
C TYR A 397 24.36 1.81 -2.09
N SER A 398 25.43 2.66 -2.21
CA SER A 398 25.37 3.94 -2.92
C SER A 398 26.71 4.27 -3.55
N ASN A 399 26.66 5.08 -4.63
CA ASN A 399 27.83 5.72 -5.21
C ASN A 399 28.04 7.17 -4.74
N GLY A 400 27.19 7.68 -3.81
CA GLY A 400 27.26 9.04 -3.28
C GLY A 400 26.76 10.15 -4.22
N PHE A 401 26.07 9.81 -5.31
CA PHE A 401 25.47 10.75 -6.28
C PHE A 401 26.46 11.74 -6.92
N PRO A 402 27.60 11.30 -7.46
CA PRO A 402 28.55 12.19 -8.11
C PRO A 402 28.05 12.69 -9.47
N GLY A 403 28.68 13.72 -9.99
CA GLY A 403 28.56 14.16 -11.37
C GLY A 403 27.53 15.26 -11.61
N SER A 404 27.83 16.04 -12.65
CA SER A 404 26.98 17.10 -13.22
C SER A 404 27.36 17.30 -14.67
N GLU A 405 26.40 17.55 -15.55
CA GLU A 405 26.63 17.85 -16.95
C GLU A 405 25.54 18.76 -17.52
N GLU A 406 25.86 19.47 -18.59
CA GLU A 406 24.96 20.36 -19.32
C GLU A 406 24.49 19.67 -20.60
N VAL A 407 23.18 19.63 -20.85
CA VAL A 407 22.57 19.06 -22.05
C VAL A 407 21.59 20.05 -22.70
N PRO A 408 21.41 20.03 -24.02
CA PRO A 408 20.44 20.90 -24.68
C PRO A 408 19.00 20.69 -24.13
N LEU A 409 18.26 21.79 -23.94
CA LEU A 409 16.93 21.80 -23.39
C LEU A 409 15.90 21.00 -24.23
N GLN A 410 15.94 21.14 -25.55
CA GLN A 410 14.95 20.52 -26.45
C GLN A 410 15.35 19.11 -26.93
N ALA A 411 16.62 18.80 -26.97
CA ALA A 411 17.13 17.53 -27.46
C ALA A 411 18.34 17.08 -26.62
N PRO A 412 18.12 16.64 -25.38
CA PRO A 412 19.21 16.25 -24.49
C PRO A 412 20.02 15.08 -25.09
N ILE A 413 21.33 15.22 -25.10
CA ILE A 413 22.25 14.22 -25.63
C ILE A 413 22.12 12.94 -24.80
N ARG A 414 22.11 11.80 -25.51
CA ARG A 414 21.93 10.48 -24.92
C ARG A 414 23.27 9.76 -24.79
N GLU A 415 23.83 9.75 -23.60
CA GLU A 415 25.10 9.10 -23.28
C GLU A 415 24.88 7.89 -22.33
N SER A 416 25.97 7.18 -22.00
CA SER A 416 25.93 6.12 -21.00
C SER A 416 26.30 6.66 -19.62
N PHE A 417 25.63 6.18 -18.58
CA PHE A 417 25.95 6.47 -17.18
C PHE A 417 27.41 6.13 -16.82
N SER A 418 27.99 5.12 -17.46
CA SER A 418 29.33 4.62 -17.15
C SER A 418 30.47 5.47 -17.69
N GLN A 419 30.21 6.45 -18.57
CA GLN A 419 31.27 7.23 -19.24
C GLN A 419 31.80 8.42 -18.44
N GLY A 420 31.10 8.94 -17.45
CA GLY A 420 31.49 10.14 -16.73
C GLY A 420 31.34 10.09 -15.21
N THR A 421 30.84 9.01 -14.65
CA THR A 421 30.50 8.95 -13.22
C THR A 421 30.87 7.60 -12.62
N ALA A 422 31.21 7.60 -11.34
CA ALA A 422 31.51 6.37 -10.62
C ALA A 422 30.28 5.46 -10.57
N SER A 423 30.21 4.48 -11.46
CA SER A 423 29.15 3.46 -11.47
C SER A 423 29.30 2.42 -10.35
N GLN A 424 30.40 2.46 -9.60
CA GLN A 424 30.68 1.56 -8.50
C GLN A 424 29.90 2.01 -7.26
N ARG A 425 29.13 1.07 -6.71
CA ARG A 425 28.41 1.22 -5.45
C ARG A 425 29.24 0.63 -4.32
N SER A 426 29.32 1.35 -3.22
CA SER A 426 29.90 0.87 -1.97
C SER A 426 28.79 0.57 -0.97
N PRO A 427 28.96 -0.40 -0.07
CA PRO A 427 28.05 -0.59 1.03
C PRO A 427 28.07 0.66 1.94
N VAL A 428 26.89 1.15 2.29
CA VAL A 428 26.72 2.35 3.12
C VAL A 428 26.32 1.96 4.53
N ARG A 429 25.35 1.05 4.65
CA ARG A 429 24.90 0.56 5.95
C ARG A 429 24.25 -0.81 5.86
N HIS A 430 24.39 -1.57 6.94
CA HIS A 430 23.62 -2.77 7.24
C HIS A 430 22.77 -2.52 8.48
N VAL A 431 21.48 -2.89 8.44
CA VAL A 431 20.56 -2.71 9.56
C VAL A 431 19.89 -4.04 9.86
N THR A 432 19.84 -4.42 11.13
CA THR A 432 19.07 -5.56 11.61
C THR A 432 18.00 -5.07 12.58
N GLN A 433 16.78 -5.52 12.39
CA GLN A 433 15.66 -5.32 13.31
C GLN A 433 15.19 -6.67 13.83
N ASN A 434 15.09 -6.82 15.16
CA ASN A 434 14.38 -7.93 15.79
C ASN A 434 13.17 -7.34 16.52
N GLN A 435 11.98 -7.89 16.26
CA GLN A 435 10.73 -7.42 16.84
C GLN A 435 10.02 -8.56 17.57
N TYR A 436 9.57 -8.26 18.77
CA TYR A 436 8.78 -9.13 19.62
C TYR A 436 7.54 -8.35 20.06
N ALA A 437 6.36 -8.89 19.82
CA ALA A 437 5.14 -8.22 20.22
C ALA A 437 4.13 -9.20 20.81
N ALA A 438 3.38 -8.73 21.79
CA ALA A 438 2.18 -9.38 22.30
C ALA A 438 0.98 -8.46 22.05
N PHE A 439 -0.16 -9.03 21.68
CA PHE A 439 -1.37 -8.26 21.41
C PHE A 439 -2.61 -8.98 21.93
N MET A 440 -3.64 -8.19 22.17
CA MET A 440 -4.96 -8.66 22.54
C MET A 440 -6.03 -7.75 21.91
N GLU A 441 -7.16 -8.32 21.55
CA GLU A 441 -8.37 -7.63 21.11
C GLU A 441 -9.57 -8.24 21.84
N ASP A 442 -10.56 -7.42 22.15
CA ASP A 442 -11.78 -7.86 22.80
C ASP A 442 -12.98 -7.14 22.19
N ARG A 443 -13.90 -7.92 21.65
CA ARG A 443 -15.23 -7.45 21.25
C ARG A 443 -16.20 -7.85 22.35
N PHE A 444 -16.68 -6.88 23.09
CA PHE A 444 -17.59 -7.05 24.21
C PHE A 444 -18.95 -6.42 23.90
N SER A 445 -20.01 -7.22 23.79
CA SER A 445 -21.36 -6.76 23.53
C SER A 445 -22.06 -6.46 24.86
N LEU A 446 -22.07 -5.17 25.24
CA LEU A 446 -22.72 -4.68 26.48
C LEU A 446 -24.25 -4.81 26.42
N THR A 447 -24.83 -4.70 25.24
CA THR A 447 -26.23 -4.95 24.92
C THR A 447 -26.33 -5.50 23.50
N GLU A 448 -27.49 -5.93 23.06
CA GLU A 448 -27.74 -6.33 21.67
C GLU A 448 -27.37 -5.23 20.64
N ARG A 449 -27.31 -3.96 21.07
CA ARG A 449 -27.02 -2.80 20.20
C ARG A 449 -25.70 -2.10 20.50
N LEU A 450 -25.14 -2.27 21.68
CA LEU A 450 -23.91 -1.57 22.08
C LEU A 450 -22.77 -2.55 22.22
N THR A 451 -21.79 -2.42 21.34
CA THR A 451 -20.57 -3.21 21.31
C THR A 451 -19.36 -2.33 21.59
N LEU A 452 -18.40 -2.84 22.34
CA LEU A 452 -17.14 -2.19 22.64
C LEU A 452 -16.00 -3.01 22.02
N LEU A 453 -15.18 -2.43 21.18
CA LEU A 453 -13.95 -3.03 20.68
C LEU A 453 -12.75 -2.41 21.39
N GLY A 454 -12.08 -3.21 22.20
CA GLY A 454 -10.83 -2.85 22.88
C GLY A 454 -9.64 -3.55 22.23
N GLN A 455 -8.52 -2.85 22.05
CA GLN A 455 -7.32 -3.42 21.46
C GLN A 455 -6.09 -2.90 22.20
N LEU A 456 -5.12 -3.78 22.44
CA LEU A 456 -3.83 -3.45 23.08
C LEU A 456 -2.71 -4.25 22.41
N ARG A 457 -1.59 -3.59 22.14
CA ARG A 457 -0.36 -4.23 21.68
C ARG A 457 0.84 -3.65 22.39
N TYR A 458 1.70 -4.52 22.90
CA TYR A 458 3.03 -4.20 23.37
C TYR A 458 4.07 -4.63 22.35
N ASN A 459 5.05 -3.77 22.09
CA ASN A 459 6.14 -4.03 21.15
C ASN A 459 7.47 -3.82 21.86
N HIS A 460 8.40 -4.73 21.61
CA HIS A 460 9.81 -4.63 21.94
C HIS A 460 10.60 -4.82 20.64
N MET A 461 11.39 -3.85 20.25
CA MET A 461 12.09 -3.84 18.97
C MET A 461 13.54 -3.40 19.18
N ASP A 462 14.47 -4.31 18.85
CA ASP A 462 15.89 -4.04 18.85
C ASP A 462 16.36 -3.70 17.43
N MET A 463 17.04 -2.58 17.31
CA MET A 463 17.62 -2.08 16.06
C MET A 463 19.14 -2.02 16.20
N ASP A 464 19.85 -2.61 15.24
CA ASP A 464 21.30 -2.55 15.13
C ASP A 464 21.67 -1.95 13.78
N TRP A 465 22.40 -0.83 13.79
CA TRP A 465 22.94 -0.19 12.61
C TRP A 465 24.45 -0.39 12.54
N HIS A 466 24.93 -0.85 11.40
CA HIS A 466 26.36 -0.89 11.07
C HIS A 466 26.56 0.01 9.85
N PHE A 467 27.08 1.22 10.07
CA PHE A 467 27.43 2.19 9.04
C PHE A 467 28.78 1.79 8.47
N GLN A 468 28.81 1.63 7.14
CA GLN A 468 29.95 1.12 6.41
C GLN A 468 30.53 2.28 5.55
N GLY A 469 31.77 2.64 5.77
CA GLY A 469 32.42 3.77 5.09
C GLY A 469 33.87 3.91 5.54
N PRO A 470 34.53 5.04 5.24
CA PRO A 470 35.91 5.29 5.69
C PRO A 470 36.07 5.26 7.22
N GLN A 471 35.01 5.59 7.93
CA GLN A 471 34.90 5.42 9.39
C GLN A 471 33.69 4.51 9.65
N GLU A 472 33.96 3.26 10.01
CA GLU A 472 32.91 2.34 10.44
C GLU A 472 32.37 2.77 11.79
N GLU A 473 31.03 2.83 11.89
CA GLU A 473 30.33 3.16 13.13
C GLU A 473 29.22 2.16 13.38
N ARG A 474 28.99 1.81 14.63
CA ARG A 474 27.87 0.96 15.06
C ARG A 474 27.02 1.67 16.07
N SER A 475 25.72 1.54 15.94
CA SER A 475 24.75 2.06 16.86
C SER A 475 23.67 1.02 17.11
N ALA A 476 23.13 0.97 18.33
CA ALA A 476 22.04 0.10 18.69
C ALA A 476 21.01 0.89 19.52
N GLN A 477 19.74 0.58 19.32
CA GLN A 477 18.64 1.21 20.05
C GLN A 477 17.52 0.21 20.24
N THR A 478 17.01 0.12 21.47
CA THR A 478 15.79 -0.62 21.79
C THR A 478 14.61 0.33 21.91
N TYR A 479 13.52 0.02 21.21
CA TYR A 479 12.24 0.71 21.32
C TYR A 479 11.22 -0.22 22.01
N ALA A 480 10.77 0.15 23.19
CA ALA A 480 9.71 -0.53 23.91
C ALA A 480 8.51 0.39 24.07
N PHE A 481 7.32 -0.04 23.60
CA PHE A 481 6.14 0.80 23.62
C PHE A 481 4.85 -0.01 23.57
N SER A 482 3.79 0.59 24.14
CA SER A 482 2.42 0.09 23.99
C SER A 482 1.60 1.03 23.12
N VAL A 483 0.67 0.45 22.35
CA VAL A 483 -0.36 1.16 21.59
C VAL A 483 -1.70 0.50 21.85
N TRP A 484 -2.77 1.30 21.86
CA TRP A 484 -4.10 0.80 22.16
C TRP A 484 -5.18 1.57 21.41
N SER A 485 -6.33 0.95 21.28
CA SER A 485 -7.53 1.51 20.68
C SER A 485 -8.75 1.10 21.50
N LEU A 486 -9.73 2.00 21.58
CA LEU A 486 -11.03 1.75 22.20
C LEU A 486 -12.12 2.36 21.31
N GLY A 487 -13.07 1.55 20.91
CA GLY A 487 -14.14 1.96 19.99
C GLY A 487 -15.50 1.41 20.38
N PRO A 488 -16.40 2.19 21.00
CA PRO A 488 -17.82 1.87 21.10
C PRO A 488 -18.51 1.99 19.74
N SER A 489 -19.38 1.04 19.42
CA SER A 489 -20.28 1.03 18.27
C SER A 489 -21.71 0.79 18.74
N TYR A 490 -22.64 1.59 18.27
CA TYR A 490 -24.06 1.48 18.59
C TYR A 490 -24.91 1.26 17.34
N ALA A 491 -25.58 0.13 17.28
CA ALA A 491 -26.53 -0.20 16.21
C ALA A 491 -27.85 0.59 16.42
N LEU A 492 -28.02 1.67 15.65
CA LEU A 492 -29.31 2.41 15.62
C LEU A 492 -30.42 1.52 15.06
N THR A 493 -30.10 0.77 14.02
CA THR A 493 -30.89 -0.28 13.42
C THR A 493 -29.92 -1.40 13.01
N ASP A 494 -30.42 -2.53 12.52
CA ASP A 494 -29.59 -3.64 12.03
C ASP A 494 -28.67 -3.22 10.87
N ASN A 495 -29.01 -2.17 10.15
CA ASN A 495 -28.30 -1.69 8.96
C ASN A 495 -27.59 -0.35 9.17
N ILE A 496 -27.67 0.28 10.36
CA ILE A 496 -27.08 1.59 10.62
C ILE A 496 -26.34 1.57 11.96
N ASN A 497 -25.05 1.79 11.90
CA ASN A 497 -24.17 1.91 13.07
C ASN A 497 -23.61 3.32 13.21
N ILE A 498 -23.58 3.83 14.43
CA ILE A 498 -22.78 5.00 14.82
C ILE A 498 -21.65 4.52 15.72
N TYR A 499 -20.49 5.17 15.62
CA TYR A 499 -19.34 4.77 16.42
C TYR A 499 -18.49 5.98 16.83
N ALA A 500 -17.71 5.76 17.87
CA ALA A 500 -16.58 6.58 18.21
C ALA A 500 -15.35 5.70 18.35
N ASN A 501 -14.16 6.24 18.16
CA ASN A 501 -12.91 5.52 18.33
C ASN A 501 -11.81 6.46 18.82
N TYR A 502 -11.04 6.00 19.78
CA TYR A 502 -9.77 6.60 20.15
C TYR A 502 -8.65 5.62 19.93
N THR A 503 -7.65 6.02 19.15
CA THR A 503 -6.51 5.14 18.79
C THR A 503 -5.20 5.87 19.05
N THR A 504 -4.25 5.14 19.61
CA THR A 504 -2.85 5.57 19.74
C THR A 504 -1.97 4.82 18.75
N GLY A 505 -0.87 5.45 18.34
CA GLY A 505 0.09 4.85 17.42
C GLY A 505 1.51 5.33 17.69
N LYS A 506 2.45 4.58 17.13
CA LYS A 506 3.87 4.94 17.06
C LYS A 506 4.34 4.83 15.63
N GLU A 507 5.13 5.80 15.20
CA GLU A 507 5.72 5.88 13.88
C GLU A 507 7.16 6.36 13.99
N PRO A 508 8.11 5.87 13.19
CA PRO A 508 9.43 6.47 13.13
C PRO A 508 9.32 7.87 12.53
N GLY A 509 10.06 8.83 13.08
CA GLY A 509 10.08 10.20 12.53
C GLY A 509 10.69 10.28 11.13
N ASN A 510 11.64 9.37 10.84
CA ASN A 510 12.16 9.03 9.52
C ASN A 510 12.19 7.51 9.40
N ASP A 511 12.32 6.98 8.18
CA ASP A 511 12.50 5.53 7.99
C ASP A 511 13.75 5.06 8.77
N LEU A 512 13.55 4.16 9.76
CA LEU A 512 14.59 3.68 10.66
C LEU A 512 15.77 3.03 9.91
N PHE A 513 15.54 2.51 8.72
CA PHE A 513 16.57 1.87 7.89
C PHE A 513 17.46 2.87 7.16
N PHE A 514 17.05 4.16 7.10
CA PHE A 514 17.77 5.24 6.44
C PHE A 514 18.31 6.32 7.40
N LEU A 515 18.28 6.10 8.72
CA LEU A 515 18.84 7.04 9.70
C LEU A 515 20.35 7.20 9.53
N SER A 516 20.84 8.41 9.76
CA SER A 516 22.28 8.67 9.96
C SER A 516 22.70 8.28 11.39
N PRO A 517 24.02 8.12 11.67
CA PRO A 517 24.49 7.82 13.03
C PRO A 517 23.93 8.78 14.10
N ALA A 518 23.92 10.07 13.82
CA ALA A 518 23.40 11.09 14.73
C ALA A 518 21.88 11.01 14.98
N GLN A 519 21.14 10.24 14.19
CA GLN A 519 19.68 10.11 14.28
C GLN A 519 19.23 8.83 14.98
N THR A 520 20.11 7.85 15.19
CA THR A 520 19.75 6.52 15.74
C THR A 520 19.21 6.58 17.17
N GLY A 521 19.59 7.60 17.97
CA GLY A 521 19.11 7.82 19.34
C GLY A 521 17.77 8.57 19.46
N LEU A 522 17.17 8.99 18.34
CA LEU A 522 15.93 9.78 18.38
C LEU A 522 14.72 8.89 18.74
N PRO A 523 13.74 9.43 19.53
CA PRO A 523 12.56 8.69 19.94
C PRO A 523 11.59 8.51 18.77
N LEU A 524 10.69 7.52 18.88
CA LEU A 524 9.56 7.38 17.96
C LEU A 524 8.57 8.54 18.12
N THR A 525 7.95 8.97 17.02
CA THR A 525 6.84 9.92 17.05
C THR A 525 5.62 9.27 17.71
N ARG A 526 4.79 10.07 18.34
CA ARG A 526 3.54 9.64 18.97
C ARG A 526 2.37 10.09 18.10
N VAL A 527 1.46 9.17 17.83
CA VAL A 527 0.23 9.45 17.08
C VAL A 527 -0.98 9.22 17.97
N ARG A 528 -1.97 10.12 17.91
CA ARG A 528 -3.25 10.01 18.63
C ARG A 528 -4.36 10.44 17.68
N GLN A 529 -5.45 9.67 17.66
CA GLN A 529 -6.60 9.97 16.82
C GLN A 529 -7.90 9.81 17.61
N TRP A 530 -8.79 10.79 17.46
CA TRP A 530 -10.21 10.68 17.74
C TRP A 530 -10.97 10.58 16.41
N GLU A 531 -11.94 9.71 16.37
CA GLU A 531 -12.83 9.55 15.22
C GLU A 531 -14.25 9.29 15.70
N VAL A 532 -15.22 9.93 15.06
CA VAL A 532 -16.65 9.67 15.24
C VAL A 532 -17.23 9.47 13.87
N GLY A 533 -18.11 8.48 13.70
CA GLY A 533 -18.68 8.22 12.40
C GLY A 533 -20.01 7.48 12.42
N ALA A 534 -20.57 7.37 11.24
CA ALA A 534 -21.76 6.60 10.98
C ALA A 534 -21.56 5.77 9.70
N LYS A 535 -22.09 4.56 9.69
CA LYS A 535 -22.13 3.65 8.55
C LYS A 535 -23.52 3.11 8.41
N GLY A 536 -24.04 3.03 7.20
CA GLY A 536 -25.38 2.54 7.00
C GLY A 536 -25.65 2.02 5.60
N GLN A 537 -26.52 1.03 5.55
CA GLN A 537 -27.13 0.49 4.36
C GLN A 537 -28.60 0.89 4.33
N PHE A 538 -29.11 1.20 3.16
CA PHE A 538 -30.49 1.66 2.95
C PHE A 538 -31.01 1.21 1.57
N TRP A 539 -32.32 1.35 1.34
CA TRP A 539 -33.00 0.90 0.12
C TRP A 539 -32.77 -0.58 -0.20
N ASP A 540 -32.98 -1.45 0.77
CA ASP A 540 -32.77 -2.91 0.62
C ASP A 540 -31.36 -3.22 0.10
N ASN A 541 -30.33 -2.66 0.75
CA ASN A 541 -28.88 -2.78 0.43
C ASN A 541 -28.50 -2.22 -0.96
N LYS A 542 -29.34 -1.41 -1.61
CA LYS A 542 -29.03 -0.69 -2.85
C LYS A 542 -28.26 0.61 -2.62
N GLY A 543 -28.20 1.08 -1.38
CA GLY A 543 -27.44 2.24 -0.97
C GLY A 543 -26.54 1.93 0.24
N GLU A 544 -25.32 2.42 0.21
CA GLU A 544 -24.40 2.40 1.35
C GLU A 544 -23.81 3.79 1.54
N ALA A 545 -23.66 4.22 2.79
CA ALA A 545 -23.01 5.48 3.13
C ALA A 545 -22.12 5.33 4.35
N THR A 546 -20.97 6.02 4.32
CA THR A 546 -20.10 6.18 5.48
C THR A 546 -19.76 7.65 5.65
N LEU A 547 -19.81 8.14 6.89
CA LEU A 547 -19.41 9.48 7.29
C LEU A 547 -18.45 9.36 8.46
N ALA A 548 -17.31 10.06 8.40
CA ALA A 548 -16.37 10.13 9.50
C ALA A 548 -15.89 11.56 9.73
N LEU A 549 -15.78 11.93 10.99
CA LEU A 549 -15.15 13.15 11.48
C LEU A 549 -13.94 12.73 12.31
N TYR A 550 -12.78 13.36 12.08
CA TYR A 550 -11.57 12.97 12.79
C TYR A 550 -10.71 14.16 13.22
N GLU A 551 -9.97 13.94 14.30
CA GLU A 551 -8.79 14.72 14.67
C GLU A 551 -7.64 13.77 14.91
N LEU A 552 -6.53 14.00 14.17
CA LEU A 552 -5.31 13.22 14.25
C LEU A 552 -4.14 14.15 14.58
N ARG A 553 -3.39 13.83 15.64
CA ARG A 553 -2.24 14.60 16.10
C ARG A 553 -0.99 13.72 16.13
N LYS A 554 0.11 14.27 15.61
CA LYS A 554 1.44 13.67 15.63
C LYS A 554 2.39 14.58 16.42
N ASP A 555 2.98 14.03 17.47
CA ASP A 555 3.95 14.71 18.34
C ASP A 555 5.34 14.10 18.11
N ASN A 556 6.40 14.80 18.52
CA ASN A 556 7.81 14.41 18.37
C ASN A 556 8.26 14.38 16.90
N LEU A 557 7.77 15.27 16.05
CA LEU A 557 8.33 15.46 14.72
C LEU A 557 9.78 15.91 14.81
N PHE A 558 10.62 15.45 13.94
CA PHE A 558 12.02 15.84 13.88
C PHE A 558 12.14 17.22 13.24
N VAL A 559 12.71 18.14 13.98
CA VAL A 559 12.97 19.53 13.55
C VAL A 559 14.43 19.88 13.79
N PRO A 560 15.06 20.71 12.93
CA PRO A 560 16.42 21.20 13.17
C PRO A 560 16.55 21.87 14.52
N ASN A 561 17.65 21.62 15.23
CA ASN A 561 17.97 22.27 16.48
C ASN A 561 18.33 23.73 16.22
N ALA A 562 17.77 24.66 17.01
CA ALA A 562 17.99 26.10 16.84
C ALA A 562 19.44 26.53 17.13
N GLN A 563 20.15 25.82 18.02
CA GLN A 563 21.54 26.09 18.40
C GLN A 563 22.53 25.31 17.53
N GLN A 564 22.15 24.16 17.01
CA GLN A 564 22.95 23.28 16.21
C GLN A 564 22.14 22.76 15.00
N PRO A 565 21.98 23.54 13.92
CA PRO A 565 21.09 23.23 12.81
C PRO A 565 21.33 21.90 12.11
N ASP A 566 22.53 21.35 12.23
CA ASP A 566 22.92 20.03 11.70
C ASP A 566 22.40 18.86 12.53
N THR A 567 21.85 19.13 13.72
CA THR A 567 21.23 18.14 14.59
C THR A 567 19.70 18.25 14.59
N LEU A 568 19.01 17.19 14.96
CA LEU A 568 17.54 17.13 15.02
C LEU A 568 17.06 17.02 16.48
N ASN A 569 15.96 17.70 16.78
CA ASN A 569 15.20 17.57 18.00
C ASN A 569 13.82 16.98 17.71
N ALA A 570 13.32 16.10 18.58
CA ALA A 570 12.00 15.48 18.45
C ALA A 570 10.96 16.31 19.25
N VAL A 571 10.69 17.54 18.83
CA VAL A 571 9.78 18.48 19.51
C VAL A 571 8.64 19.00 18.62
N GLY A 572 8.67 18.74 17.32
CA GLY A 572 7.66 19.23 16.40
C GLY A 572 6.30 18.57 16.59
N GLN A 573 5.24 19.29 16.20
CA GLN A 573 3.84 18.84 16.29
C GLN A 573 3.08 19.19 15.01
N GLN A 574 2.17 18.30 14.63
CA GLN A 574 1.24 18.48 13.50
C GLN A 574 -0.14 17.95 13.88
N THR A 575 -1.17 18.74 13.61
CA THR A 575 -2.57 18.34 13.76
C THR A 575 -3.28 18.34 12.41
N SER A 576 -4.12 17.32 12.19
CA SER A 576 -5.02 17.23 11.05
C SER A 576 -6.44 16.95 11.51
N ARG A 577 -7.40 17.72 11.01
CA ARG A 577 -8.84 17.55 11.23
C ARG A 577 -9.54 17.42 9.90
N GLY A 578 -10.60 16.62 9.86
CA GLY A 578 -11.29 16.45 8.58
C GLY A 578 -12.63 15.78 8.68
N VAL A 579 -13.26 15.78 7.49
CA VAL A 579 -14.54 15.12 7.23
C VAL A 579 -14.36 14.22 6.00
N GLU A 580 -14.83 12.99 6.07
CA GLU A 580 -14.77 12.03 4.99
C GLU A 580 -16.17 11.44 4.77
N LEU A 581 -16.60 11.42 3.52
CA LEU A 581 -17.87 10.86 3.07
C LEU A 581 -17.62 9.85 1.96
N SER A 582 -18.25 8.67 2.05
CA SER A 582 -18.36 7.72 0.94
C SER A 582 -19.82 7.35 0.73
N LEU A 583 -20.21 7.23 -0.51
CA LEU A 583 -21.56 6.91 -0.92
C LEU A 583 -21.53 5.92 -2.09
N MET A 584 -22.28 4.84 -1.98
CA MET A 584 -22.56 3.92 -3.08
C MET A 584 -24.06 3.77 -3.26
N LEU A 585 -24.53 3.84 -4.50
CA LEU A 585 -25.94 3.77 -4.85
C LEU A 585 -26.15 2.88 -6.08
N ARG A 586 -27.19 2.04 -6.02
CA ARG A 586 -27.75 1.28 -7.14
C ARG A 586 -29.24 1.63 -7.30
N PRO A 587 -29.54 2.83 -7.85
CA PRO A 587 -30.92 3.29 -7.96
C PRO A 587 -31.79 2.36 -8.82
N SER A 588 -31.17 1.62 -9.71
CA SER A 588 -31.79 0.56 -10.51
C SER A 588 -30.72 -0.45 -10.94
N ASP A 589 -31.12 -1.57 -11.52
CA ASP A 589 -30.19 -2.59 -12.05
C ASP A 589 -29.30 -2.09 -13.20
N ARG A 590 -29.62 -0.89 -13.74
CA ARG A 590 -28.86 -0.26 -14.82
C ARG A 590 -27.85 0.78 -14.34
N TRP A 591 -27.91 1.20 -13.09
CA TRP A 591 -27.07 2.29 -12.58
C TRP A 591 -26.29 1.87 -11.33
N GLU A 592 -24.98 2.07 -11.39
CA GLU A 592 -24.10 2.01 -10.22
C GLU A 592 -23.38 3.36 -10.08
N LEU A 593 -23.49 3.97 -8.92
CA LEU A 593 -22.86 5.24 -8.58
C LEU A 593 -22.00 5.06 -7.35
N ALA A 594 -20.73 5.46 -7.44
CA ALA A 594 -19.83 5.51 -6.30
C ALA A 594 -19.22 6.91 -6.21
N ALA A 595 -19.41 7.57 -5.07
CA ALA A 595 -18.87 8.91 -4.83
C ALA A 595 -18.18 8.95 -3.48
N ASN A 596 -17.10 9.70 -3.40
CA ASN A 596 -16.50 10.05 -2.11
C ASN A 596 -15.88 11.43 -2.15
N ALA A 597 -15.80 12.06 -0.98
CA ALA A 597 -15.14 13.33 -0.79
C ALA A 597 -14.47 13.37 0.58
N ALA A 598 -13.33 14.03 0.65
CA ALA A 598 -12.64 14.29 1.91
C ALA A 598 -12.18 15.75 1.98
N TYR A 599 -12.42 16.36 3.11
CA TYR A 599 -11.84 17.63 3.51
C TYR A 599 -10.80 17.40 4.60
N THR A 600 -9.58 17.89 4.40
CA THR A 600 -8.44 17.69 5.30
C THR A 600 -7.81 19.03 5.65
N HIS A 601 -7.93 19.44 6.89
CA HIS A 601 -7.28 20.63 7.43
C HIS A 601 -6.07 20.25 8.27
N ALA A 602 -4.90 20.10 7.62
CA ALA A 602 -3.63 19.76 8.26
C ALA A 602 -2.76 20.99 8.49
N ARG A 603 -2.19 21.15 9.69
CA ARG A 603 -1.32 22.26 10.06
C ARG A 603 -0.21 21.81 10.98
N TYR A 604 0.96 22.45 10.84
CA TYR A 604 2.01 22.39 11.84
C TYR A 604 1.62 23.23 13.05
N ASP A 605 1.56 22.61 14.22
CA ASP A 605 1.37 23.33 15.49
C ASP A 605 2.71 23.87 15.98
N GLU A 606 3.76 23.03 15.88
CA GLU A 606 5.15 23.41 16.16
C GLU A 606 6.06 22.74 15.14
N TYR A 607 6.68 23.55 14.27
CA TYR A 607 7.63 23.07 13.26
C TYR A 607 8.57 24.19 12.82
N ARG A 608 9.83 23.85 12.65
CA ARG A 608 10.87 24.75 12.14
C ARG A 608 11.64 24.07 11.01
N GLY A 609 12.04 24.85 10.02
CA GLY A 609 12.80 24.36 8.90
C GLY A 609 13.36 25.48 8.04
N GLY A 610 14.01 25.09 6.95
CA GLY A 610 14.64 26.03 6.03
C GLY A 610 16.05 26.50 6.47
N ASN A 611 16.73 27.19 5.56
CA ASN A 611 18.00 27.85 5.82
C ASN A 611 17.90 29.29 5.28
N PRO A 612 17.90 30.34 6.12
CA PRO A 612 17.96 30.28 7.59
C PRO A 612 16.73 29.63 8.23
N LEU A 613 16.88 29.11 9.45
CA LEU A 613 15.83 28.42 10.20
C LEU A 613 14.65 29.34 10.48
N ARG A 614 13.44 28.93 10.10
CA ARG A 614 12.17 29.69 10.24
C ARG A 614 11.12 28.86 10.91
N SER A 615 10.17 29.51 11.59
CA SER A 615 8.95 28.86 12.07
C SER A 615 7.97 28.65 10.90
N TYR A 616 7.38 27.45 10.84
CA TYR A 616 6.31 27.10 9.92
C TYR A 616 5.00 26.80 10.62
N ASN A 617 4.87 27.25 11.88
CA ASN A 617 3.64 27.10 12.67
C ASN A 617 2.46 27.71 11.93
N GLY A 618 1.34 26.96 11.88
CA GLY A 618 0.15 27.33 11.13
C GLY A 618 0.20 26.98 9.63
N ASN A 619 1.37 26.65 9.08
CA ASN A 619 1.50 26.26 7.69
C ASN A 619 0.92 24.87 7.44
N ARG A 620 0.45 24.66 6.21
CA ARG A 620 0.02 23.36 5.71
C ARG A 620 1.26 22.52 5.36
N PRO A 621 1.35 21.26 5.79
CA PRO A 621 2.41 20.35 5.34
C PRO A 621 2.44 20.22 3.83
N ALA A 622 3.64 20.10 3.26
CA ALA A 622 3.82 20.01 1.82
C ALA A 622 3.07 18.82 1.20
N TYR A 623 2.52 19.01 -0.01
CA TYR A 623 1.79 18.03 -0.83
C TYR A 623 0.46 17.53 -0.25
N ILE A 624 -0.09 18.20 0.73
CA ILE A 624 -1.39 17.88 1.31
C ILE A 624 -2.47 18.80 0.69
N PRO A 625 -3.38 18.29 -0.14
CA PRO A 625 -4.53 19.07 -0.62
C PRO A 625 -5.59 19.16 0.49
N ASP A 626 -6.36 20.27 0.54
CA ASP A 626 -7.48 20.37 1.46
C ASP A 626 -8.66 19.49 1.01
N TRP A 627 -8.85 19.31 -0.30
CA TRP A 627 -9.97 18.57 -0.84
C TRP A 627 -9.53 17.48 -1.80
N THR A 628 -10.14 16.32 -1.67
CA THR A 628 -10.14 15.27 -2.70
C THR A 628 -11.57 14.80 -2.90
N ALA A 629 -11.95 14.50 -4.15
CA ALA A 629 -13.25 13.93 -4.45
C ALA A 629 -13.14 12.99 -5.65
N ASN A 630 -13.91 11.91 -5.62
CA ASN A 630 -14.04 10.96 -6.71
C ASN A 630 -15.53 10.69 -6.96
N LEU A 631 -15.90 10.57 -8.23
CA LEU A 631 -17.22 10.14 -8.65
C LEU A 631 -17.05 9.13 -9.79
N THR A 632 -17.60 7.95 -9.63
CA THR A 632 -17.70 6.95 -10.70
C THR A 632 -19.17 6.65 -10.94
N ALA A 633 -19.60 6.75 -12.18
CA ALA A 633 -20.94 6.40 -12.61
C ALA A 633 -20.84 5.31 -13.69
N ARG A 634 -21.52 4.20 -13.49
CA ARG A 634 -21.66 3.13 -14.47
C ARG A 634 -23.12 3.03 -14.86
N TYR A 635 -23.38 3.07 -16.17
CA TYR A 635 -24.68 2.89 -16.78
C TYR A 635 -24.68 1.64 -17.66
N MET A 636 -25.63 0.78 -17.51
CA MET A 636 -25.82 -0.45 -18.27
C MET A 636 -27.11 -0.34 -19.11
N PRO A 637 -27.03 0.17 -20.37
CA PRO A 637 -28.19 0.23 -21.25
C PRO A 637 -28.85 -1.13 -21.46
N THR A 638 -28.01 -2.17 -21.52
CA THR A 638 -28.39 -3.58 -21.54
C THR A 638 -27.50 -4.36 -20.57
N GLU A 639 -27.83 -5.60 -20.25
CA GLU A 639 -27.00 -6.49 -19.43
C GLU A 639 -25.59 -6.73 -20.03
N GLN A 640 -25.48 -6.57 -21.35
CA GLN A 640 -24.23 -6.81 -22.10
C GLN A 640 -23.37 -5.57 -22.26
N TRP A 641 -23.91 -4.37 -22.10
CA TRP A 641 -23.21 -3.14 -22.42
C TRP A 641 -23.05 -2.23 -21.19
N GLY A 642 -21.82 -1.95 -20.82
CA GLY A 642 -21.46 -1.03 -19.74
C GLY A 642 -20.81 0.25 -20.25
N LEU A 643 -21.23 1.38 -19.70
CA LEU A 643 -20.63 2.70 -19.89
C LEU A 643 -20.18 3.22 -18.53
N THR A 644 -18.88 3.51 -18.37
CA THR A 644 -18.34 4.00 -17.11
C THR A 644 -17.70 5.37 -17.30
N SER A 645 -18.02 6.30 -16.41
CA SER A 645 -17.41 7.62 -16.30
C SER A 645 -16.80 7.77 -14.92
N SER A 646 -15.55 8.20 -14.83
CA SER A 646 -14.86 8.44 -13.55
C SER A 646 -14.26 9.83 -13.52
N LEU A 647 -14.69 10.63 -12.56
CA LEU A 647 -14.19 11.98 -12.29
C LEU A 647 -13.35 11.97 -11.02
N ARG A 648 -12.20 12.63 -11.04
CA ARG A 648 -11.36 12.85 -9.86
C ARG A 648 -11.00 14.32 -9.76
N TYR A 649 -11.23 14.90 -8.59
CA TYR A 649 -10.79 16.24 -8.21
C TYR A 649 -9.76 16.16 -7.10
N VAL A 650 -8.66 16.92 -7.23
CA VAL A 650 -7.66 17.14 -6.19
C VAL A 650 -7.46 18.65 -6.02
N GLY A 651 -7.65 19.12 -4.81
CA GLY A 651 -7.49 20.53 -4.45
C GLY A 651 -6.03 20.99 -4.55
N SER A 652 -5.83 22.29 -4.46
CA SER A 652 -4.47 22.86 -4.46
C SER A 652 -3.71 22.47 -3.19
N SER A 653 -2.40 22.32 -3.32
CA SER A 653 -1.47 22.07 -2.22
C SER A 653 -0.26 23.00 -2.32
N TYR A 654 0.64 22.91 -1.37
CA TYR A 654 1.97 23.52 -1.46
C TYR A 654 3.01 22.43 -1.67
N ASN A 655 4.11 22.73 -2.35
CA ASN A 655 5.21 21.79 -2.51
C ASN A 655 6.37 22.03 -1.52
N ASP A 656 6.20 22.96 -0.60
CA ASP A 656 7.15 23.28 0.46
C ASP A 656 6.39 23.60 1.76
N ASP A 657 7.03 23.33 2.89
CA ASP A 657 6.46 23.58 4.22
C ASP A 657 6.40 25.09 4.56
N ALA A 658 7.12 25.92 3.80
CA ALA A 658 7.03 27.38 3.93
C ALA A 658 5.76 27.96 3.29
N ASN A 659 4.99 27.16 2.54
CA ASN A 659 3.78 27.52 1.81
C ASN A 659 3.99 28.66 0.78
N GLN A 660 5.18 28.73 0.21
CA GLN A 660 5.53 29.77 -0.78
C GLN A 660 5.21 29.33 -2.23
N ARG A 661 5.19 28.04 -2.48
CA ARG A 661 5.09 27.48 -3.83
C ARG A 661 3.82 26.63 -3.94
N LYS A 662 2.77 27.24 -4.50
CA LYS A 662 1.47 26.59 -4.67
C LYS A 662 1.46 25.66 -5.88
N MET A 663 0.90 24.47 -5.71
CA MET A 663 0.52 23.55 -6.78
C MET A 663 -0.97 23.71 -7.07
N PRO A 664 -1.36 23.96 -8.33
CA PRO A 664 -2.76 24.15 -8.69
C PRO A 664 -3.61 22.90 -8.45
N SER A 665 -4.91 23.10 -8.21
CA SER A 665 -5.90 22.01 -8.27
C SER A 665 -6.05 21.46 -9.68
N TYR A 666 -6.52 20.23 -9.79
CA TYR A 666 -6.81 19.62 -11.07
C TYR A 666 -8.04 18.71 -11.01
N THR A 667 -8.66 18.53 -12.17
CA THR A 667 -9.77 17.59 -12.38
C THR A 667 -9.46 16.71 -13.57
N THR A 668 -9.61 15.40 -13.43
CA THR A 668 -9.47 14.45 -14.53
C THR A 668 -10.78 13.73 -14.78
N LEU A 669 -11.07 13.43 -16.03
CA LEU A 669 -12.20 12.64 -16.48
C LEU A 669 -11.69 11.44 -17.27
N ASP A 670 -12.11 10.24 -16.87
CA ASP A 670 -11.88 8.99 -17.58
C ASP A 670 -13.22 8.44 -18.07
N LEU A 671 -13.24 7.88 -19.28
CA LEU A 671 -14.40 7.22 -19.87
C LEU A 671 -14.03 5.80 -20.29
N ALA A 672 -14.95 4.88 -20.09
CA ALA A 672 -14.81 3.48 -20.53
C ALA A 672 -16.13 2.94 -21.07
N THR A 673 -16.03 2.02 -22.01
CA THR A 673 -17.13 1.21 -22.45
C THR A 673 -16.68 -0.24 -22.57
N ASP A 674 -17.53 -1.15 -22.14
CA ASP A 674 -17.34 -2.58 -22.25
C ASP A 674 -18.60 -3.25 -22.82
N TYR A 675 -18.40 -4.27 -23.65
CA TYR A 675 -19.47 -5.02 -24.27
C TYR A 675 -19.19 -6.52 -24.15
N GLN A 676 -20.16 -7.25 -23.60
CA GLN A 676 -20.11 -8.70 -23.47
C GLN A 676 -20.63 -9.35 -24.76
N ILE A 677 -19.70 -9.83 -25.61
CA ILE A 677 -20.04 -10.43 -26.92
C ILE A 677 -20.75 -11.77 -26.73
N THR A 678 -20.24 -12.58 -25.82
CA THR A 678 -20.81 -13.85 -25.38
C THR A 678 -20.79 -13.94 -23.86
N ARG A 679 -21.34 -14.99 -23.27
CA ARG A 679 -21.24 -15.19 -21.80
C ARG A 679 -19.78 -15.30 -21.29
N THR A 680 -18.84 -15.60 -22.17
CA THR A 680 -17.42 -15.84 -21.84
C THR A 680 -16.49 -14.76 -22.38
N VAL A 681 -16.87 -13.98 -23.39
CA VAL A 681 -16.00 -13.03 -24.07
C VAL A 681 -16.53 -11.61 -23.94
N GLY A 682 -15.74 -10.74 -23.35
CA GLY A 682 -15.96 -9.30 -23.25
C GLY A 682 -14.87 -8.50 -23.95
N VAL A 683 -15.22 -7.37 -24.53
CA VAL A 683 -14.30 -6.38 -25.13
C VAL A 683 -14.61 -5.00 -24.62
N GLY A 684 -13.65 -4.09 -24.72
CA GLY A 684 -13.93 -2.71 -24.35
C GLY A 684 -12.85 -1.73 -24.75
N VAL A 685 -13.17 -0.45 -24.58
CA VAL A 685 -12.29 0.69 -24.84
C VAL A 685 -12.32 1.63 -23.65
N ARG A 686 -11.17 2.24 -23.33
CA ARG A 686 -11.02 3.24 -22.28
C ARG A 686 -10.23 4.43 -22.77
N ILE A 687 -10.62 5.61 -22.32
CA ILE A 687 -9.92 6.87 -22.55
C ILE A 687 -9.67 7.48 -21.17
N ARG A 688 -8.39 7.64 -20.81
CA ARG A 688 -8.00 8.31 -19.57
C ARG A 688 -7.59 9.73 -19.82
N ASN A 689 -7.84 10.60 -18.85
CA ASN A 689 -7.57 12.04 -18.97
C ASN A 689 -8.16 12.60 -20.28
N VAL A 690 -9.46 12.43 -20.49
CA VAL A 690 -10.19 12.78 -21.72
C VAL A 690 -9.93 14.22 -22.15
N THR A 691 -9.85 15.14 -21.21
CA THR A 691 -9.60 16.57 -21.42
C THR A 691 -8.14 16.89 -21.74
N ASN A 692 -7.24 15.89 -21.65
CA ASN A 692 -5.79 16.06 -21.79
C ASN A 692 -5.24 17.16 -20.87
N GLN A 693 -5.75 17.20 -19.62
CA GLN A 693 -5.35 18.16 -18.62
C GLN A 693 -3.84 18.02 -18.32
N LEU A 694 -3.12 19.13 -18.38
CA LEU A 694 -1.72 19.23 -17.96
C LEU A 694 -1.68 19.59 -16.48
N TYR A 695 -1.14 18.70 -15.67
CA TYR A 695 -0.98 18.94 -14.23
C TYR A 695 0.25 18.20 -13.71
N ALA A 696 0.75 18.61 -12.54
CA ALA A 696 1.82 17.94 -11.84
C ALA A 696 1.27 17.21 -10.62
N TYR A 697 1.76 16.00 -10.40
CA TYR A 697 1.49 15.25 -9.17
C TYR A 697 2.31 15.78 -7.99
N GLN A 698 3.59 16.07 -8.25
CA GLN A 698 4.57 16.37 -7.23
C GLN A 698 5.72 17.18 -7.81
N ARG A 699 6.38 17.95 -6.96
CA ARG A 699 7.69 18.53 -7.21
C ARG A 699 8.76 17.65 -6.58
N THR A 700 9.71 17.17 -7.39
CA THR A 700 10.80 16.31 -6.92
C THR A 700 11.94 17.14 -6.33
N TYR A 701 12.23 18.26 -6.97
CA TYR A 701 13.22 19.26 -6.54
C TYR A 701 12.63 20.67 -6.68
N PRO A 702 13.24 21.73 -6.10
CA PRO A 702 12.71 23.10 -6.16
C PRO A 702 12.33 23.59 -7.57
N ASP A 703 13.01 23.11 -8.59
CA ASP A 703 12.86 23.57 -9.98
C ASP A 703 12.41 22.44 -10.92
N GLN A 704 11.83 21.34 -10.38
CA GLN A 704 11.48 20.14 -11.14
C GLN A 704 10.19 19.52 -10.65
N VAL A 705 9.30 19.13 -11.57
CA VAL A 705 7.99 18.53 -11.28
C VAL A 705 7.77 17.22 -12.01
N LEU A 706 7.08 16.28 -11.38
CA LEU A 706 6.51 15.09 -12.02
C LEU A 706 5.19 15.49 -12.69
N ILE A 707 5.19 15.60 -14.01
CA ILE A 707 3.99 15.88 -14.80
C ILE A 707 3.20 14.58 -15.00
N ALA A 708 1.88 14.67 -14.87
CA ALA A 708 0.98 13.56 -15.10
C ALA A 708 0.97 13.10 -16.58
N PRO A 709 0.67 11.80 -16.83
CA PRO A 709 0.55 11.29 -18.18
C PRO A 709 -0.47 12.06 -19.04
N SER A 710 -0.19 12.15 -20.34
CA SER A 710 -1.13 12.66 -21.34
C SER A 710 -2.37 11.77 -21.41
N ARG A 711 -3.39 12.22 -22.18
CA ARG A 711 -4.53 11.38 -22.56
C ARG A 711 -4.04 10.07 -23.18
N THR A 712 -4.59 8.95 -22.70
CA THR A 712 -4.28 7.61 -23.19
C THR A 712 -5.54 6.89 -23.63
N TYR A 713 -5.38 6.04 -24.64
CA TYR A 713 -6.41 5.17 -25.18
C TYR A 713 -6.02 3.71 -24.91
N GLU A 714 -7.01 2.90 -24.60
CA GLU A 714 -6.82 1.47 -24.37
C GLU A 714 -7.96 0.69 -25.02
N SER A 715 -7.63 -0.46 -25.61
CA SER A 715 -8.58 -1.51 -25.97
C SER A 715 -8.22 -2.78 -25.23
N PHE A 716 -9.22 -3.59 -24.86
CA PHE A 716 -8.99 -4.82 -24.14
C PHE A 716 -10.00 -5.91 -24.55
N ILE A 717 -9.57 -7.14 -24.37
CA ILE A 717 -10.41 -8.34 -24.42
C ILE A 717 -10.26 -9.09 -23.09
N SER A 718 -11.36 -9.57 -22.58
CA SER A 718 -11.40 -10.44 -21.41
C SER A 718 -12.20 -11.71 -21.73
N VAL A 719 -11.66 -12.85 -21.30
CA VAL A 719 -12.29 -14.16 -21.52
C VAL A 719 -12.40 -14.89 -20.17
N ARG A 720 -13.58 -15.46 -19.89
CA ARG A 720 -13.90 -16.18 -18.65
C ARG A 720 -14.54 -17.52 -19.04
N PHE A 721 -13.86 -18.66 -18.71
CA PHE A 721 -14.34 -20.00 -19.03
C PHE A 721 -14.93 -20.72 -17.81
#